data_a1ed4ed3da239a8deec5b6fbb028b79a
#
_entry.id   a1ed4ed3da239a8deec5b6fbb028b79a
#
_cell.length_a   1.000
_cell.length_b   1.000
_cell.length_c   1.000
_cell.angle_alpha   90.00
_cell.angle_beta   90.00
_cell.angle_gamma   90.00
#
_symmetry.space_group_name_H-M   'P 1'
#
loop_
_entity.id
_entity.type
_entity.pdbx_description
1 polymer ?
#
loop_
_entity_poly.entity_id
_entity_poly.type
_entity_poly.pdbx_seq_one_letter_code
_entity_poly.pdbx_strand_id
1 'polypeptide(L)'
;MKNGPSAFKISPVAAGVLSLLGAAAVPVHAANWQVGDVSISLDSTFTLATSIRTEARDYDLIGNSNHPQFDWSGYHAAFNPLYPSSDVWALADGAYSTNGDLGNLAHDPGDAFATQVSGTHELDINFGDYGFFARGFWFYDFEQMDGDRPYSNPITGNQYDLCQDPEAEDLLCTDVRLYDAFFYGDWWIGDKPLTLRVGRQVISWGESTFIQHGINTTNPVDVTRARAPGAELKEVFLPVGMVYASLGLTDTVSISGYYQYEWQESWLPVSGSYFAGNDFAGEGGQRNNIQLGFSGNPDIDLDHLLTALNGYGDLLRSGADPAAISQAYLAYPTKVAIRGFSDEVRNDADDQGQYGLRLTWFAENLNETEFSFYHINYHSQRPLISGVTSDFTAEGIAADLAMLADPNITITRDNITDLRAFTKSEFFFPEDIKLYGMSFNTNIGTTALAGEFAYRLDEPLQIDDVELLYMGMPEQLANAGLRPDLAGISQLNNIGRAVGPGETAEGFLFSDTWQMQFTASHVFGPKFGSDNFVLLGEVGYVNVVDMPDPDVIRLNAPGTARTPSLEPINGNAREGLHVGLSDGPETNPFATDDAWGYRLLAVADYNSIFAGMNLRVRGTFSHDVEGTTPDPLFLFTEDVKSAALSFTFDYLSKWSATASYSAFWGGIGTTNALSDRDFISFNIKYAI
;
A
#
# COMPACT_ATOMS: atom_id res chain seq x y z
N MET A 1 -21.27 -15.74 -32.11
CA MET A 1 -20.66 -15.02 -33.25
C MET A 1 -19.22 -14.82 -32.91
N LYS A 2 -18.26 -15.20 -33.74
CA LYS A 2 -16.83 -15.13 -33.44
C LYS A 2 -16.39 -13.68 -33.48
N ASN A 3 -15.98 -13.12 -32.35
CA ASN A 3 -15.25 -11.85 -32.30
C ASN A 3 -13.79 -12.14 -32.68
N GLY A 4 -13.33 -11.53 -33.76
CA GLY A 4 -11.92 -11.56 -34.14
C GLY A 4 -11.12 -10.62 -33.22
N PRO A 5 -9.77 -10.76 -33.17
CA PRO A 5 -8.94 -9.96 -32.30
C PRO A 5 -9.09 -8.49 -32.62
N SER A 6 -9.39 -7.68 -31.59
CA SER A 6 -9.44 -6.22 -31.69
C SER A 6 -8.07 -5.70 -32.09
N ALA A 7 -7.97 -5.00 -33.17
CA ALA A 7 -6.76 -4.31 -33.60
C ALA A 7 -6.39 -3.24 -32.56
N PHE A 8 -5.13 -3.21 -32.14
CA PHE A 8 -4.54 -2.17 -31.30
C PHE A 8 -4.95 -0.78 -31.83
N LYS A 9 -5.84 -0.12 -31.11
CA LYS A 9 -6.16 1.30 -31.37
C LYS A 9 -5.18 2.13 -30.56
N ILE A 10 -4.08 2.51 -31.17
CA ILE A 10 -3.23 3.59 -30.63
C ILE A 10 -4.12 4.84 -30.60
N SER A 11 -4.36 5.42 -29.41
CA SER A 11 -5.13 6.64 -29.29
C SER A 11 -4.46 7.76 -30.08
N PRO A 12 -5.23 8.69 -30.69
CA PRO A 12 -4.67 9.84 -31.40
C PRO A 12 -3.72 10.69 -30.53
N VAL A 13 -3.89 10.64 -29.20
CA VAL A 13 -3.06 11.34 -28.23
C VAL A 13 -1.68 10.68 -28.10
N ALA A 14 -1.61 9.34 -28.06
CA ALA A 14 -0.32 8.61 -28.05
C ALA A 14 0.49 8.87 -29.35
N ALA A 15 -0.18 8.97 -30.50
CA ALA A 15 0.46 9.36 -31.75
C ALA A 15 0.92 10.83 -31.74
N GLY A 16 0.19 11.72 -31.07
CA GLY A 16 0.55 13.12 -30.85
C GLY A 16 1.78 13.30 -29.96
N VAL A 17 1.87 12.54 -28.87
CA VAL A 17 3.01 12.56 -27.93
C VAL A 17 4.27 11.98 -28.59
N LEU A 18 4.15 10.91 -29.39
CA LEU A 18 5.26 10.38 -30.18
C LEU A 18 5.77 11.41 -31.21
N SER A 19 4.87 12.23 -31.78
CA SER A 19 5.26 13.32 -32.71
C SER A 19 5.90 14.49 -31.97
N LEU A 20 5.52 14.80 -30.74
CA LEU A 20 6.14 15.82 -29.89
C LEU A 20 7.53 15.41 -29.41
N LEU A 21 7.73 14.13 -29.04
CA LEU A 21 9.06 13.58 -28.74
C LEU A 21 10.00 13.58 -29.96
N GLY A 22 9.45 13.37 -31.16
CA GLY A 22 10.20 13.50 -32.43
C GLY A 22 10.54 14.95 -32.80
N ALA A 23 9.75 15.92 -32.37
CA ALA A 23 9.98 17.35 -32.64
C ALA A 23 10.92 18.01 -31.61
N ALA A 24 11.08 17.39 -30.41
CA ALA A 24 11.99 17.84 -29.35
C ALA A 24 13.46 17.42 -29.55
N ALA A 25 13.85 16.92 -30.73
CA ALA A 25 15.25 16.63 -31.09
C ALA A 25 16.09 17.91 -31.34
N VAL A 26 15.88 18.94 -30.51
CA VAL A 26 16.91 19.95 -30.29
C VAL A 26 17.95 19.28 -29.41
N PRO A 27 19.27 19.35 -29.71
CA PRO A 27 20.28 18.79 -28.82
C PRO A 27 20.27 19.59 -27.50
N VAL A 28 19.44 19.18 -26.58
CA VAL A 28 19.51 19.66 -25.20
C VAL A 28 20.63 18.85 -24.55
N HIS A 29 21.71 19.50 -24.22
CA HIS A 29 22.79 18.92 -23.41
C HIS A 29 22.42 19.13 -21.95
N ALA A 30 22.89 18.23 -21.04
CA ALA A 30 22.92 18.50 -19.61
C ALA A 30 23.38 19.94 -19.42
N ALA A 31 22.54 20.77 -18.83
CA ALA A 31 22.81 22.20 -18.77
C ALA A 31 23.78 22.46 -17.62
N ASN A 32 25.05 22.58 -17.97
CA ASN A 32 26.10 22.92 -17.02
C ASN A 32 26.53 24.38 -17.24
N TRP A 33 26.41 25.18 -16.19
CA TRP A 33 26.86 26.57 -16.19
C TRP A 33 27.95 26.78 -15.13
N GLN A 34 28.93 27.63 -15.47
CA GLN A 34 29.93 28.10 -14.52
C GLN A 34 29.77 29.63 -14.35
N VAL A 35 29.47 30.09 -13.15
CA VAL A 35 29.32 31.51 -12.84
C VAL A 35 30.31 31.88 -11.73
N GLY A 36 31.50 32.33 -12.10
CA GLY A 36 32.58 32.50 -11.16
C GLY A 36 33.04 31.14 -10.59
N ASP A 37 33.02 31.02 -9.24
CA ASP A 37 33.36 29.77 -8.55
C ASP A 37 32.16 28.85 -8.35
N VAL A 38 30.95 29.26 -8.84
CA VAL A 38 29.71 28.45 -8.72
C VAL A 38 29.51 27.59 -9.95
N SER A 39 29.39 26.28 -9.78
CA SER A 39 28.93 25.35 -10.82
C SER A 39 27.45 25.00 -10.63
N ILE A 40 26.70 25.02 -11.71
CA ILE A 40 25.27 24.67 -11.73
C ILE A 40 25.09 23.54 -12.74
N SER A 41 24.52 22.43 -12.33
CA SER A 41 24.16 21.29 -13.16
C SER A 41 22.64 21.09 -13.11
N LEU A 42 22.03 20.90 -14.26
CA LEU A 42 20.63 20.51 -14.38
C LEU A 42 20.55 19.26 -15.27
N ASP A 43 20.20 18.14 -14.67
CA ASP A 43 19.99 16.86 -15.34
C ASP A 43 18.47 16.59 -15.41
N SER A 44 18.02 16.07 -16.55
CA SER A 44 16.61 15.79 -16.77
C SER A 44 16.40 14.44 -17.43
N THR A 45 15.46 13.67 -16.93
CA THR A 45 15.05 12.38 -17.51
C THR A 45 13.57 12.44 -17.83
N PHE A 46 13.21 12.13 -19.08
CA PHE A 46 11.83 12.01 -19.52
C PHE A 46 11.50 10.55 -19.80
N THR A 47 10.35 10.10 -19.36
CA THR A 47 9.90 8.72 -19.51
C THR A 47 8.52 8.68 -20.15
N LEU A 48 8.33 7.80 -21.14
CA LEU A 48 7.02 7.38 -21.64
C LEU A 48 6.89 5.88 -21.37
N ALA A 49 5.83 5.47 -20.72
CA ALA A 49 5.68 4.09 -20.29
C ALA A 49 4.21 3.63 -20.33
N THR A 50 4.01 2.32 -20.53
CA THR A 50 2.68 1.70 -20.46
C THR A 50 2.79 0.30 -19.85
N SER A 51 1.73 -0.10 -19.14
CA SER A 51 1.56 -1.45 -18.57
C SER A 51 0.19 -2.00 -18.93
N ILE A 52 0.15 -3.28 -19.30
CA ILE A 52 -1.03 -3.96 -19.85
C ILE A 52 -1.23 -5.26 -19.10
N ARG A 53 -2.44 -5.50 -18.58
CA ARG A 53 -2.82 -6.77 -17.98
C ARG A 53 -2.78 -7.90 -19.01
N THR A 54 -2.24 -9.06 -18.64
CA THR A 54 -2.14 -10.22 -19.55
C THR A 54 -2.97 -11.40 -19.09
N GLU A 55 -3.22 -11.55 -17.80
CA GLU A 55 -3.88 -12.70 -17.22
C GLU A 55 -5.38 -12.48 -17.04
N ALA A 56 -6.14 -13.57 -17.20
CA ALA A 56 -7.58 -13.57 -16.97
C ALA A 56 -7.87 -13.40 -15.47
N ARG A 57 -8.99 -12.74 -15.17
CA ARG A 57 -9.46 -12.54 -13.80
C ARG A 57 -9.78 -13.89 -13.15
N ASP A 58 -9.26 -14.11 -11.95
CA ASP A 58 -9.67 -15.19 -11.07
C ASP A 58 -10.88 -14.74 -10.24
N TYR A 59 -12.00 -15.41 -10.42
CA TYR A 59 -13.22 -15.03 -9.71
C TYR A 59 -13.22 -15.44 -8.24
N ASP A 60 -12.33 -16.32 -7.79
CA ASP A 60 -12.13 -16.59 -6.37
C ASP A 60 -11.59 -15.38 -5.59
N LEU A 61 -11.04 -14.37 -6.30
CA LEU A 61 -10.58 -13.08 -5.76
C LEU A 61 -11.63 -11.96 -5.88
N ILE A 62 -12.82 -12.26 -6.39
CA ILE A 62 -13.93 -11.29 -6.56
C ILE A 62 -15.03 -11.62 -5.56
N GLY A 63 -15.48 -10.63 -4.82
CA GLY A 63 -16.58 -10.79 -3.88
C GLY A 63 -17.86 -11.30 -4.58
N ASN A 64 -18.55 -12.23 -3.94
CA ASN A 64 -19.78 -12.81 -4.49
C ASN A 64 -20.81 -11.77 -4.89
N SER A 65 -20.90 -10.67 -4.16
CA SER A 65 -21.81 -9.56 -4.47
C SER A 65 -21.42 -8.77 -5.72
N ASN A 66 -20.14 -8.80 -6.12
CA ASN A 66 -19.63 -8.17 -7.34
C ASN A 66 -19.50 -9.17 -8.51
N HIS A 67 -19.81 -10.44 -8.26
CA HIS A 67 -19.70 -11.48 -9.26
C HIS A 67 -20.68 -11.25 -10.42
N PRO A 68 -20.24 -11.29 -11.71
CA PRO A 68 -21.09 -10.92 -12.85
C PRO A 68 -22.27 -11.88 -13.10
N GLN A 69 -22.29 -13.06 -12.46
CA GLN A 69 -23.41 -13.99 -12.54
C GLN A 69 -24.54 -13.67 -11.55
N PHE A 70 -24.33 -12.75 -10.61
CA PHE A 70 -25.37 -12.37 -9.67
C PHE A 70 -26.36 -11.39 -10.31
N ASP A 71 -27.66 -11.71 -10.26
CA ASP A 71 -28.72 -10.89 -10.84
C ASP A 71 -29.27 -9.88 -9.81
N TRP A 72 -28.83 -8.63 -9.92
CA TRP A 72 -29.29 -7.52 -9.10
C TRP A 72 -30.57 -6.83 -9.62
N SER A 73 -31.19 -7.33 -10.72
CA SER A 73 -32.34 -6.67 -11.36
C SER A 73 -33.57 -6.52 -10.46
N GLY A 74 -33.68 -7.32 -9.40
CA GLY A 74 -34.72 -7.24 -8.38
C GLY A 74 -34.38 -6.36 -7.17
N TYR A 75 -33.17 -5.79 -7.11
CA TYR A 75 -32.74 -4.98 -5.98
C TYR A 75 -33.41 -3.62 -5.99
N HIS A 76 -33.89 -3.19 -4.82
CA HIS A 76 -34.53 -1.90 -4.65
C HIS A 76 -34.12 -1.26 -3.32
N ALA A 77 -33.20 -0.31 -3.35
CA ALA A 77 -32.56 0.28 -2.19
C ALA A 77 -33.51 0.79 -1.10
N ALA A 78 -34.66 1.36 -1.48
CA ALA A 78 -35.61 1.93 -0.53
C ALA A 78 -36.56 0.89 0.09
N PHE A 79 -36.80 -0.26 -0.56
CA PHE A 79 -37.81 -1.23 -0.14
C PHE A 79 -37.27 -2.63 0.12
N ASN A 80 -36.15 -2.96 -0.50
CA ASN A 80 -35.41 -4.21 -0.35
C ASN A 80 -33.94 -3.88 -0.19
N PRO A 81 -33.57 -3.22 0.91
CA PRO A 81 -32.20 -2.70 1.06
C PRO A 81 -31.13 -3.81 1.11
N LEU A 82 -31.57 -5.07 1.26
CA LEU A 82 -30.66 -6.21 1.37
C LEU A 82 -31.27 -7.43 0.72
N TYR A 83 -30.53 -8.09 -0.15
CA TYR A 83 -30.76 -9.49 -0.43
C TYR A 83 -30.40 -10.35 0.79
N PRO A 84 -31.07 -11.49 0.99
CA PRO A 84 -30.58 -12.46 1.96
C PRO A 84 -29.14 -12.83 1.64
N SER A 85 -28.26 -12.79 2.61
CA SER A 85 -26.83 -13.14 2.42
C SER A 85 -26.67 -14.54 1.82
N SER A 86 -27.56 -15.48 2.22
CA SER A 86 -27.59 -16.83 1.67
C SER A 86 -27.80 -16.88 0.15
N ASP A 87 -28.47 -15.93 -0.44
CA ASP A 87 -28.69 -15.90 -1.89
C ASP A 87 -27.43 -15.48 -2.64
N VAL A 88 -26.66 -14.56 -2.03
CA VAL A 88 -25.36 -14.11 -2.55
C VAL A 88 -24.32 -15.23 -2.40
N TRP A 89 -24.23 -15.85 -1.23
CA TRP A 89 -23.28 -16.94 -0.96
C TRP A 89 -23.61 -18.25 -1.69
N ALA A 90 -24.83 -18.40 -2.16
CA ALA A 90 -25.24 -19.56 -2.99
C ALA A 90 -24.63 -19.52 -4.39
N LEU A 91 -24.03 -18.42 -4.83
CA LEU A 91 -23.19 -18.37 -6.01
C LEU A 91 -21.92 -19.17 -5.73
N ALA A 92 -21.68 -20.19 -6.50
CA ALA A 92 -20.40 -20.86 -6.49
C ALA A 92 -19.34 -19.93 -7.11
N ASP A 93 -18.10 -20.12 -6.74
CA ASP A 93 -16.93 -19.45 -7.32
C ASP A 93 -16.91 -17.92 -7.07
N GLY A 94 -16.54 -17.51 -5.86
CA GLY A 94 -16.34 -16.10 -5.49
C GLY A 94 -15.83 -15.96 -4.07
N ALA A 95 -15.23 -14.79 -3.77
CA ALA A 95 -14.79 -14.46 -2.43
C ALA A 95 -15.97 -14.11 -1.52
N TYR A 96 -15.77 -14.31 -0.23
CA TYR A 96 -16.73 -13.90 0.79
C TYR A 96 -16.82 -12.37 0.94
N SER A 97 -15.72 -11.65 0.74
CA SER A 97 -15.60 -10.19 0.94
C SER A 97 -15.39 -9.46 -0.38
N THR A 98 -15.91 -8.23 -0.46
CA THR A 98 -15.73 -7.30 -1.58
C THR A 98 -14.71 -6.18 -1.26
N ASN A 99 -14.10 -6.20 -0.06
CA ASN A 99 -13.27 -5.07 0.40
C ASN A 99 -11.86 -4.99 -0.24
N GLY A 100 -11.60 -5.69 -1.32
CA GLY A 100 -10.29 -5.74 -1.98
C GLY A 100 -10.33 -6.10 -3.46
N ASP A 101 -11.49 -6.09 -4.12
CA ASP A 101 -11.63 -6.59 -5.48
C ASP A 101 -11.75 -5.52 -6.60
N LEU A 102 -11.96 -4.24 -6.25
CA LEU A 102 -12.12 -3.16 -7.23
C LEU A 102 -10.94 -3.03 -8.18
N GLY A 103 -9.71 -3.15 -7.68
CA GLY A 103 -8.51 -3.12 -8.51
C GLY A 103 -8.44 -4.27 -9.53
N ASN A 104 -9.04 -5.42 -9.21
CA ASN A 104 -9.18 -6.55 -10.12
C ASN A 104 -10.29 -6.31 -11.14
N LEU A 105 -11.42 -5.75 -10.71
CA LEU A 105 -12.57 -5.44 -11.55
C LEU A 105 -12.29 -4.32 -12.55
N ALA A 106 -11.39 -3.41 -12.22
CA ALA A 106 -11.12 -2.19 -13.00
C ALA A 106 -10.46 -2.43 -14.37
N HIS A 107 -9.87 -3.60 -14.63
CA HIS A 107 -9.13 -3.87 -15.87
C HIS A 107 -9.34 -5.30 -16.36
N ASP A 108 -9.70 -5.46 -17.64
CA ASP A 108 -9.78 -6.76 -18.32
C ASP A 108 -8.42 -7.17 -18.93
N PRO A 109 -8.21 -8.46 -19.25
CA PRO A 109 -7.01 -8.89 -19.98
C PRO A 109 -6.89 -8.18 -21.33
N GLY A 110 -5.74 -7.58 -21.55
CA GLY A 110 -5.44 -6.75 -22.74
C GLY A 110 -5.65 -5.26 -22.52
N ASP A 111 -6.26 -4.85 -21.40
CA ASP A 111 -6.39 -3.42 -21.07
C ASP A 111 -5.07 -2.88 -20.52
N ALA A 112 -4.76 -1.64 -20.89
CA ALA A 112 -3.74 -0.89 -20.20
C ALA A 112 -4.29 -0.46 -18.83
N PHE A 113 -3.47 -0.59 -17.79
CA PHE A 113 -3.80 -0.05 -16.46
C PHE A 113 -2.93 1.14 -16.08
N ALA A 114 -1.96 1.50 -16.92
CA ALA A 114 -1.17 2.73 -16.82
C ALA A 114 -0.59 3.07 -18.20
N THR A 115 -0.67 4.32 -18.59
CA THR A 115 -0.01 4.87 -19.77
C THR A 115 0.47 6.27 -19.44
N GLN A 116 1.72 6.38 -19.01
CA GLN A 116 2.23 7.56 -18.31
C GLN A 116 3.34 8.25 -19.09
N VAL A 117 3.31 9.59 -19.09
CA VAL A 117 4.47 10.43 -19.36
C VAL A 117 4.95 11.05 -18.06
N SER A 118 6.26 11.06 -17.83
CA SER A 118 6.84 11.65 -16.62
C SER A 118 8.17 12.33 -16.89
N GLY A 119 8.56 13.23 -15.99
CA GLY A 119 9.84 13.91 -16.02
C GLY A 119 10.44 14.09 -14.63
N THR A 120 11.72 13.75 -14.49
CA THR A 120 12.51 13.98 -13.28
C THR A 120 13.60 15.00 -13.60
N HIS A 121 13.73 16.02 -12.76
CA HIS A 121 14.69 17.12 -12.92
C HIS A 121 15.53 17.24 -11.66
N GLU A 122 16.85 17.19 -11.80
CA GLU A 122 17.82 17.28 -10.71
C GLU A 122 18.70 18.51 -10.91
N LEU A 123 18.62 19.45 -9.95
CA LEU A 123 19.40 20.66 -9.91
C LEU A 123 20.45 20.56 -8.82
N ASP A 124 21.74 20.67 -9.17
CA ASP A 124 22.84 20.81 -8.23
C ASP A 124 23.54 22.16 -8.44
N ILE A 125 23.62 22.95 -7.36
CA ILE A 125 24.33 24.23 -7.31
C ILE A 125 25.46 24.07 -6.31
N ASN A 126 26.71 24.01 -6.81
CA ASN A 126 27.91 23.79 -6.01
C ASN A 126 28.80 25.05 -5.98
N PHE A 127 29.20 25.48 -4.79
CA PHE A 127 30.07 26.62 -4.53
C PHE A 127 31.31 26.22 -3.70
N GLY A 128 31.94 25.13 -4.11
CA GLY A 128 33.14 24.56 -3.48
C GLY A 128 32.79 23.54 -2.41
N ASP A 129 33.02 23.84 -1.14
CA ASP A 129 32.71 22.93 -0.03
C ASP A 129 31.24 22.91 0.35
N TYR A 130 30.40 23.74 -0.29
CA TYR A 130 28.95 23.87 -0.02
C TYR A 130 28.15 23.74 -1.28
N GLY A 131 26.88 23.33 -1.13
CA GLY A 131 25.97 23.27 -2.26
C GLY A 131 24.51 23.22 -1.84
N PHE A 132 23.68 23.24 -2.88
CA PHE A 132 22.24 23.04 -2.78
C PHE A 132 21.81 22.05 -3.83
N PHE A 133 21.07 21.03 -3.41
CA PHE A 133 20.48 20.05 -4.30
C PHE A 133 18.96 20.13 -4.24
N ALA A 134 18.30 20.03 -5.42
CA ALA A 134 16.86 19.90 -5.52
C ALA A 134 16.47 18.90 -6.60
N ARG A 135 15.42 18.10 -6.36
CA ARG A 135 14.82 17.16 -7.31
C ARG A 135 13.34 17.44 -7.43
N GLY A 136 12.88 17.71 -8.64
CA GLY A 136 11.47 17.82 -8.99
C GLY A 136 11.03 16.65 -9.87
N PHE A 137 9.78 16.28 -9.73
CA PHE A 137 9.15 15.21 -10.50
C PHE A 137 7.76 15.63 -10.93
N TRP A 138 7.34 15.20 -12.12
CA TRP A 138 5.97 15.37 -12.59
C TRP A 138 5.57 14.17 -13.44
N PHE A 139 4.25 13.88 -13.48
CA PHE A 139 3.70 12.86 -14.34
C PHE A 139 2.27 13.18 -14.76
N TYR A 140 1.83 12.54 -15.83
CA TYR A 140 0.45 12.48 -16.28
C TYR A 140 0.17 11.08 -16.82
N ASP A 141 -0.85 10.42 -16.28
CA ASP A 141 -1.27 9.10 -16.73
C ASP A 141 -2.54 9.21 -17.58
N PHE A 142 -2.39 8.97 -18.88
CA PHE A 142 -3.48 9.06 -19.85
C PHE A 142 -4.55 8.00 -19.63
N GLU A 143 -4.15 6.80 -19.14
CA GLU A 143 -5.09 5.72 -18.90
C GLU A 143 -5.96 6.02 -17.69
N GLN A 144 -5.38 6.55 -16.63
CA GLN A 144 -6.10 6.88 -15.41
C GLN A 144 -7.01 8.10 -15.60
N MET A 145 -6.54 9.13 -16.33
CA MET A 145 -7.29 10.37 -16.58
C MET A 145 -8.41 10.24 -17.61
N ASP A 146 -8.16 9.49 -18.70
CA ASP A 146 -9.02 9.49 -19.89
C ASP A 146 -9.52 8.09 -20.29
N GLY A 147 -9.05 7.02 -19.61
CA GLY A 147 -9.39 5.64 -19.96
C GLY A 147 -10.76 5.20 -19.43
N ASP A 148 -11.37 4.27 -20.17
CA ASP A 148 -12.62 3.63 -19.74
C ASP A 148 -12.34 2.50 -18.74
N ARG A 149 -13.25 2.29 -17.78
CA ARG A 149 -13.20 1.16 -16.83
C ARG A 149 -14.27 0.14 -17.20
N PRO A 150 -13.93 -1.17 -17.30
CA PRO A 150 -14.91 -2.21 -17.66
C PRO A 150 -15.97 -2.41 -16.59
N TYR A 151 -15.61 -2.26 -15.31
CA TYR A 151 -16.53 -2.44 -14.20
C TYR A 151 -17.41 -1.21 -14.00
N SER A 152 -18.69 -1.45 -13.81
CA SER A 152 -19.63 -0.46 -13.33
C SER A 152 -20.46 -1.06 -12.19
N ASN A 153 -20.77 -0.23 -11.18
CA ASN A 153 -21.60 -0.64 -10.06
C ASN A 153 -22.92 -1.23 -10.59
N PRO A 154 -23.30 -2.46 -10.21
CA PRO A 154 -24.47 -3.14 -10.77
C PRO A 154 -25.80 -2.49 -10.39
N ILE A 155 -25.82 -1.59 -9.42
CA ILE A 155 -27.01 -0.88 -8.95
C ILE A 155 -27.12 0.51 -9.56
N THR A 156 -26.03 1.28 -9.46
CA THR A 156 -26.03 2.69 -9.93
C THR A 156 -25.68 2.79 -11.43
N GLY A 157 -24.97 1.81 -11.96
CA GLY A 157 -24.39 1.84 -13.30
C GLY A 157 -23.20 2.80 -13.44
N ASN A 158 -22.74 3.40 -12.34
CA ASN A 158 -21.59 4.30 -12.34
C ASN A 158 -20.30 3.50 -12.52
N GLN A 159 -19.39 4.03 -13.34
CA GLN A 159 -18.02 3.58 -13.38
C GLN A 159 -17.25 4.19 -12.22
N TYR A 160 -16.25 3.46 -11.74
CA TYR A 160 -15.40 3.94 -10.65
C TYR A 160 -14.28 4.82 -11.23
N ASP A 161 -14.33 6.11 -10.94
CA ASP A 161 -13.32 7.08 -11.35
C ASP A 161 -12.29 7.26 -10.24
N LEU A 162 -11.06 6.77 -10.46
CA LEU A 162 -9.96 6.82 -9.50
C LEU A 162 -9.39 8.23 -9.31
N CYS A 163 -9.63 9.15 -10.24
CA CYS A 163 -9.07 10.50 -10.24
C CYS A 163 -10.04 11.56 -9.70
N GLN A 164 -11.20 11.15 -9.13
CA GLN A 164 -12.20 12.12 -8.67
C GLN A 164 -11.89 12.75 -7.31
N ASP A 165 -11.01 12.15 -6.52
CA ASP A 165 -10.54 12.69 -5.24
C ASP A 165 -9.15 13.28 -5.41
N PRO A 166 -8.89 14.52 -4.94
CA PRO A 166 -7.63 15.22 -5.21
C PRO A 166 -6.38 14.43 -4.77
N GLU A 167 -6.42 13.80 -3.60
CA GLU A 167 -5.31 13.03 -3.07
C GLU A 167 -5.05 11.77 -3.92
N ALA A 168 -6.09 11.10 -4.38
CA ALA A 168 -5.98 9.95 -5.28
C ALA A 168 -5.51 10.38 -6.68
N GLU A 169 -5.99 11.53 -7.19
CA GLU A 169 -5.54 12.13 -8.44
C GLU A 169 -4.04 12.41 -8.40
N ASP A 170 -3.55 13.05 -7.34
CA ASP A 170 -2.14 13.38 -7.15
C ASP A 170 -1.24 12.14 -7.08
N LEU A 171 -1.72 11.03 -6.51
CA LEU A 171 -0.93 9.80 -6.36
C LEU A 171 -0.88 8.96 -7.64
N LEU A 172 -1.99 8.89 -8.39
CA LEU A 172 -2.16 7.91 -9.46
C LEU A 172 -2.25 8.54 -10.86
N CYS A 173 -2.82 9.73 -10.97
CA CYS A 173 -3.28 10.28 -12.24
C CYS A 173 -2.37 11.37 -12.78
N THR A 174 -2.11 12.42 -12.01
CA THR A 174 -1.23 13.54 -12.41
C THR A 174 -0.75 14.33 -11.22
N ASP A 175 0.53 14.70 -11.20
CA ASP A 175 1.07 15.56 -10.14
C ASP A 175 2.37 16.26 -10.57
N VAL A 176 2.74 17.29 -9.80
CA VAL A 176 4.04 17.98 -9.84
C VAL A 176 4.60 18.10 -8.42
N ARG A 177 5.66 17.36 -8.11
CA ARG A 177 6.23 17.23 -6.77
C ARG A 177 7.62 17.78 -6.68
N LEU A 178 7.94 18.40 -5.54
CA LEU A 178 9.30 18.63 -5.10
C LEU A 178 9.71 17.47 -4.17
N TYR A 179 10.62 16.62 -4.63
CA TYR A 179 11.18 15.56 -3.82
C TYR A 179 12.26 16.11 -2.89
N ASP A 180 13.53 16.00 -3.28
CA ASP A 180 14.62 16.50 -2.46
C ASP A 180 14.77 18.01 -2.58
N ALA A 181 15.11 18.67 -1.46
CA ALA A 181 15.54 20.06 -1.43
C ALA A 181 16.36 20.31 -0.17
N PHE A 182 17.68 20.26 -0.28
CA PHE A 182 18.56 20.42 0.88
C PHE A 182 19.85 21.18 0.54
N PHE A 183 20.35 21.85 1.56
CA PHE A 183 21.70 22.39 1.57
C PHE A 183 22.67 21.36 2.14
N TYR A 184 23.87 21.28 1.57
CA TYR A 184 24.95 20.43 2.04
C TYR A 184 26.25 21.17 2.16
N GLY A 185 27.15 20.66 3.00
CA GLY A 185 28.48 21.20 3.12
C GLY A 185 29.42 20.29 3.89
N ASP A 186 30.71 20.44 3.57
CA ASP A 186 31.81 19.71 4.18
C ASP A 186 32.73 20.67 4.93
N TRP A 187 33.06 20.28 6.15
CA TRP A 187 33.93 21.04 7.05
C TRP A 187 34.98 20.13 7.67
N TRP A 188 35.94 20.75 8.34
CA TRP A 188 36.93 20.05 9.11
C TRP A 188 36.94 20.54 10.57
N ILE A 189 36.82 19.60 11.51
CA ILE A 189 36.99 19.88 12.96
C ILE A 189 38.38 19.35 13.36
N GLY A 190 39.38 20.22 13.27
CA GLY A 190 40.80 19.82 13.33
C GLY A 190 41.18 19.04 12.08
N ASP A 191 41.50 17.75 12.24
CA ASP A 191 41.81 16.81 11.17
C ASP A 191 40.64 15.89 10.78
N LYS A 192 39.47 16.09 11.36
CA LYS A 192 38.28 15.23 11.21
C LYS A 192 37.29 15.81 10.21
N PRO A 193 36.91 15.06 9.17
CA PRO A 193 35.89 15.54 8.24
C PRO A 193 34.51 15.52 8.88
N LEU A 194 33.75 16.60 8.67
CA LEU A 194 32.35 16.76 9.06
C LEU A 194 31.52 17.08 7.82
N THR A 195 30.53 16.26 7.50
CA THR A 195 29.51 16.53 6.49
C THR A 195 28.20 16.89 7.18
N LEU A 196 27.53 17.95 6.71
CA LEU A 196 26.18 18.34 7.14
C LEU A 196 25.24 18.42 5.95
N ARG A 197 23.98 17.99 6.14
CA ARG A 197 22.87 18.24 5.21
C ARG A 197 21.65 18.73 5.98
N VAL A 198 20.92 19.72 5.44
CA VAL A 198 19.73 20.30 6.06
C VAL A 198 18.67 20.53 4.99
N GLY A 199 17.50 19.95 5.16
CA GLY A 199 16.37 20.07 4.24
C GLY A 199 15.69 18.73 4.00
N ARG A 200 14.79 18.70 3.00
CA ARG A 200 14.09 17.47 2.58
C ARG A 200 15.07 16.55 1.83
N GLN A 201 15.27 15.36 2.34
CA GLN A 201 16.25 14.41 1.82
C GLN A 201 15.91 12.97 2.18
N VAL A 202 16.54 12.03 1.48
CA VAL A 202 16.47 10.60 1.76
C VAL A 202 17.76 10.16 2.46
N ILE A 203 17.64 9.35 3.50
CA ILE A 203 18.74 8.63 4.16
C ILE A 203 18.48 7.15 4.06
N SER A 204 19.38 6.42 3.42
CA SER A 204 19.34 4.97 3.33
C SER A 204 20.42 4.36 4.22
N TRP A 205 20.02 3.69 5.31
CA TRP A 205 20.87 2.95 6.22
C TRP A 205 20.56 1.45 6.13
N GLY A 206 21.53 0.62 6.52
CA GLY A 206 21.40 -0.85 6.42
C GLY A 206 21.97 -1.40 5.12
N GLU A 207 21.89 -2.72 4.96
CA GLU A 207 22.48 -3.50 3.87
C GLU A 207 21.42 -4.32 3.09
N SER A 208 20.15 -4.15 3.41
CA SER A 208 19.04 -4.79 2.72
C SER A 208 18.92 -4.33 1.28
N THR A 209 18.63 -5.25 0.37
CA THR A 209 18.53 -4.96 -1.07
C THR A 209 17.08 -5.02 -1.57
N PHE A 210 16.33 -6.07 -1.22
CA PHE A 210 14.97 -6.30 -1.70
C PHE A 210 13.95 -6.44 -0.58
N ILE A 211 14.34 -7.09 0.54
CA ILE A 211 13.46 -7.35 1.65
C ILE A 211 13.42 -6.09 2.51
N GLN A 212 12.25 -5.49 2.61
CA GLN A 212 12.02 -4.24 3.34
C GLN A 212 12.00 -4.46 4.86
N HIS A 213 11.74 -3.40 5.60
CA HIS A 213 11.56 -3.41 7.06
C HIS A 213 12.79 -3.86 7.84
N GLY A 214 13.99 -3.79 7.25
CA GLY A 214 15.27 -3.94 7.94
C GLY A 214 15.63 -2.69 8.75
N ILE A 215 16.89 -2.25 8.65
CA ILE A 215 17.37 -1.03 9.31
C ILE A 215 16.87 0.24 8.59
N ASN A 216 16.57 0.15 7.30
CA ASN A 216 16.14 1.29 6.49
C ASN A 216 14.67 1.66 6.73
N THR A 217 14.42 2.44 7.78
CA THR A 217 13.09 2.89 8.23
C THR A 217 12.93 4.41 8.23
N THR A 218 13.95 5.15 7.79
CA THR A 218 13.99 6.62 7.95
C THR A 218 12.97 7.33 7.08
N ASN A 219 12.84 6.92 5.81
CA ASN A 219 11.99 7.60 4.85
C ASN A 219 10.77 6.76 4.49
N PRO A 220 9.58 7.39 4.41
CA PRO A 220 8.38 6.74 3.90
C PRO A 220 8.49 6.41 2.41
N VAL A 221 7.60 5.58 1.92
CA VAL A 221 7.59 5.10 0.53
C VAL A 221 6.26 5.41 -0.17
N ASP A 222 6.32 5.75 -1.45
CA ASP A 222 5.17 5.80 -2.35
C ASP A 222 5.02 4.41 -3.01
N VAL A 223 4.10 3.60 -2.49
CA VAL A 223 3.86 2.24 -3.01
C VAL A 223 3.18 2.29 -4.38
N THR A 224 2.34 3.30 -4.65
CA THR A 224 1.74 3.53 -5.97
C THR A 224 2.83 3.78 -7.00
N ARG A 225 3.79 4.66 -6.69
CA ARG A 225 4.92 4.97 -7.58
C ARG A 225 5.87 3.79 -7.76
N ALA A 226 6.10 2.98 -6.73
CA ALA A 226 6.92 1.77 -6.82
C ALA A 226 6.40 0.77 -7.87
N ARG A 227 5.12 0.80 -8.17
CA ARG A 227 4.44 -0.06 -9.15
C ARG A 227 4.22 0.61 -10.51
N ALA A 228 4.48 1.91 -10.64
CA ALA A 228 4.29 2.65 -11.88
C ALA A 228 5.29 2.20 -12.96
N PRO A 229 4.87 2.14 -14.25
CA PRO A 229 5.75 1.71 -15.33
C PRO A 229 6.91 2.66 -15.51
N GLY A 230 8.13 2.11 -15.55
CA GLY A 230 9.36 2.88 -15.74
C GLY A 230 9.83 3.67 -14.52
N ALA A 231 9.21 3.52 -13.34
CA ALA A 231 9.64 4.18 -12.11
C ALA A 231 11.08 3.85 -11.73
N GLU A 232 11.74 4.81 -11.08
CA GLU A 232 13.08 4.66 -10.52
C GLU A 232 13.03 4.70 -9.00
N LEU A 233 13.96 4.03 -8.32
CA LEU A 233 13.98 3.96 -6.86
C LEU A 233 14.01 5.36 -6.19
N LYS A 234 14.67 6.33 -6.84
CA LYS A 234 14.71 7.73 -6.39
C LYS A 234 13.35 8.45 -6.42
N GLU A 235 12.35 7.86 -7.07
CA GLU A 235 10.98 8.36 -7.15
C GLU A 235 10.03 7.64 -6.17
N VAL A 236 10.53 6.62 -5.48
CA VAL A 236 9.76 5.78 -4.55
C VAL A 236 9.92 6.23 -3.10
N PHE A 237 11.15 6.53 -2.67
CA PHE A 237 11.37 7.06 -1.32
C PHE A 237 10.95 8.52 -1.24
N LEU A 238 10.13 8.85 -0.25
CA LEU A 238 9.65 10.20 -0.01
C LEU A 238 10.66 10.95 0.88
N PRO A 239 11.29 12.02 0.38
CA PRO A 239 12.18 12.82 1.19
C PRO A 239 11.41 13.55 2.28
N VAL A 240 11.97 13.60 3.49
CA VAL A 240 11.41 14.33 4.64
C VAL A 240 12.40 15.34 5.18
N GLY A 241 11.90 16.38 5.83
CA GLY A 241 12.68 17.46 6.40
C GLY A 241 13.52 16.98 7.58
N MET A 242 14.85 17.08 7.47
CA MET A 242 15.77 16.68 8.54
C MET A 242 17.11 17.40 8.50
N VAL A 243 17.80 17.32 9.62
CA VAL A 243 19.23 17.65 9.74
C VAL A 243 20.01 16.35 9.84
N TYR A 244 20.99 16.16 8.98
CA TYR A 244 21.90 15.03 8.99
C TYR A 244 23.34 15.50 9.20
N ALA A 245 24.11 14.79 10.03
CA ALA A 245 25.53 15.03 10.24
C ALA A 245 26.31 13.71 10.22
N SER A 246 27.53 13.75 9.66
CA SER A 246 28.50 12.64 9.70
C SER A 246 29.89 13.16 10.05
N LEU A 247 30.53 12.58 11.06
CA LEU A 247 31.84 12.95 11.57
C LEU A 247 32.81 11.77 11.56
N GLY A 248 33.92 11.89 10.87
CA GLY A 248 35.03 10.95 10.97
C GLY A 248 35.72 11.10 12.33
N LEU A 249 35.72 10.06 13.16
CA LEU A 249 36.38 10.07 14.48
C LEU A 249 37.84 9.66 14.40
N THR A 250 38.12 8.65 13.56
CA THR A 250 39.46 8.16 13.21
C THR A 250 39.46 7.79 11.73
N ASP A 251 40.58 7.29 11.22
CA ASP A 251 40.67 6.82 9.81
C ASP A 251 39.73 5.62 9.54
N THR A 252 39.32 4.91 10.58
CA THR A 252 38.49 3.67 10.46
C THR A 252 37.16 3.74 11.19
N VAL A 253 36.87 4.81 11.93
CA VAL A 253 35.62 4.94 12.71
C VAL A 253 34.95 6.25 12.39
N SER A 254 33.67 6.20 12.08
CA SER A 254 32.81 7.38 11.91
C SER A 254 31.51 7.26 12.71
N ILE A 255 30.93 8.41 13.03
CA ILE A 255 29.61 8.50 13.62
C ILE A 255 28.74 9.39 12.74
N SER A 256 27.51 8.97 12.49
CA SER A 256 26.51 9.79 11.79
C SER A 256 25.19 9.75 12.53
N GLY A 257 24.39 10.78 12.31
CA GLY A 257 23.07 10.88 12.91
C GLY A 257 22.19 11.85 12.16
N TYR A 258 20.89 11.70 12.37
CA TYR A 258 19.89 12.61 11.86
C TYR A 258 18.86 12.94 12.94
N TYR A 259 18.17 14.06 12.74
CA TYR A 259 16.97 14.45 13.46
C TYR A 259 15.94 14.96 12.45
N GLN A 260 14.76 14.34 12.42
CA GLN A 260 13.63 14.75 11.57
C GLN A 260 12.83 15.83 12.29
N TYR A 261 12.36 16.80 11.52
CA TYR A 261 11.43 17.85 11.95
C TYR A 261 10.17 17.90 11.08
N GLU A 262 9.96 16.86 10.27
CA GLU A 262 8.80 16.64 9.43
C GLU A 262 8.49 15.14 9.47
N TRP A 263 7.27 14.76 9.86
CA TRP A 263 6.77 13.43 9.71
C TRP A 263 5.94 13.31 8.41
N GLN A 264 5.93 12.15 7.80
CA GLN A 264 5.09 11.83 6.65
C GLN A 264 4.80 10.33 6.63
N GLU A 265 3.57 9.99 6.24
CA GLU A 265 3.20 8.60 6.01
C GLU A 265 3.74 8.02 4.70
N SER A 266 3.81 6.69 4.62
CA SER A 266 3.96 5.98 3.36
C SER A 266 2.63 5.95 2.61
N TRP A 267 2.65 6.29 1.34
CA TRP A 267 1.46 6.32 0.52
C TRP A 267 1.11 4.92 0.04
N LEU A 268 -0.07 4.45 0.43
CA LEU A 268 -0.61 3.15 0.02
C LEU A 268 -1.08 3.20 -1.45
N PRO A 269 -1.26 2.04 -2.12
CA PRO A 269 -1.90 2.01 -3.42
C PRO A 269 -3.29 2.65 -3.35
N VAL A 270 -3.58 3.51 -4.34
CA VAL A 270 -4.90 4.13 -4.47
C VAL A 270 -5.96 3.03 -4.56
N SER A 271 -7.01 3.13 -3.75
CA SER A 271 -8.09 2.15 -3.68
C SER A 271 -8.75 1.96 -5.06
N GLY A 272 -8.90 0.71 -5.50
CA GLY A 272 -9.38 0.38 -6.84
C GLY A 272 -8.34 0.47 -7.96
N SER A 273 -7.08 0.87 -7.69
CA SER A 273 -5.99 0.79 -8.66
C SER A 273 -5.54 -0.67 -8.88
N TYR A 274 -4.88 -0.94 -9.99
CA TYR A 274 -4.54 -2.32 -10.42
C TYR A 274 -3.82 -3.16 -9.37
N PHE A 275 -2.99 -2.58 -8.54
CA PHE A 275 -2.23 -3.27 -7.48
C PHE A 275 -2.82 -3.10 -6.07
N ALA A 276 -3.95 -2.42 -5.93
CA ALA A 276 -4.62 -2.35 -4.65
C ALA A 276 -5.25 -3.72 -4.32
N GLY A 277 -4.97 -4.23 -3.14
CA GLY A 277 -5.62 -5.39 -2.53
C GLY A 277 -6.54 -5.00 -1.39
N ASN A 278 -6.83 -3.68 -1.25
CA ASN A 278 -7.70 -3.12 -0.24
C ASN A 278 -8.42 -1.90 -0.82
N ASP A 279 -9.74 -1.83 -0.66
CA ASP A 279 -10.58 -0.83 -1.32
C ASP A 279 -10.95 0.35 -0.41
N PHE A 280 -10.43 0.43 0.82
CA PHE A 280 -10.79 1.48 1.77
C PHE A 280 -9.62 2.15 2.49
N ALA A 281 -8.44 1.52 2.58
CA ALA A 281 -7.32 2.08 3.34
C ALA A 281 -6.52 3.13 2.55
N GLY A 282 -6.33 2.93 1.24
CA GLY A 282 -5.65 3.89 0.37
C GLY A 282 -6.52 5.12 0.05
N GLU A 283 -5.93 6.13 -0.58
CA GLU A 283 -6.67 7.30 -1.06
C GLU A 283 -7.75 6.89 -2.07
N GLY A 284 -8.86 7.62 -2.11
CA GLY A 284 -10.08 7.23 -2.84
C GLY A 284 -10.98 6.24 -2.07
N GLY A 285 -10.45 5.56 -1.06
CA GLY A 285 -11.19 4.57 -0.26
C GLY A 285 -12.34 5.16 0.57
N GLN A 286 -12.35 6.48 0.79
CA GLN A 286 -13.44 7.20 1.43
C GLN A 286 -14.77 7.06 0.69
N ARG A 287 -14.73 6.73 -0.60
CA ARG A 287 -15.93 6.51 -1.44
C ARG A 287 -16.49 5.11 -1.30
N ASN A 288 -15.76 4.21 -0.68
CA ASN A 288 -16.17 2.84 -0.44
C ASN A 288 -16.64 2.67 1.02
N ASN A 289 -17.53 1.72 1.20
CA ASN A 289 -17.93 1.27 2.52
C ASN A 289 -17.24 -0.06 2.82
N ILE A 290 -16.66 -0.18 4.00
CA ILE A 290 -16.16 -1.46 4.48
C ILE A 290 -17.36 -2.34 4.78
N GLN A 291 -17.49 -3.47 4.13
CA GLN A 291 -18.61 -4.37 4.32
C GLN A 291 -18.19 -5.60 5.15
N LEU A 292 -19.02 -5.94 6.14
CA LEU A 292 -18.99 -7.30 6.62
C LEU A 292 -19.51 -8.21 5.52
N GLY A 293 -18.79 -9.28 5.21
CA GLY A 293 -19.09 -10.18 4.09
C GLY A 293 -20.48 -10.80 4.13
N PHE A 294 -21.15 -10.82 5.29
CA PHE A 294 -22.54 -11.25 5.40
C PHE A 294 -23.55 -10.19 4.93
N SER A 295 -23.12 -9.07 4.39
CA SER A 295 -24.05 -7.97 4.04
C SER A 295 -25.05 -8.35 2.95
N GLY A 296 -24.68 -9.21 2.03
CA GLY A 296 -25.54 -9.56 0.88
C GLY A 296 -25.84 -8.36 -0.03
N ASN A 297 -25.08 -7.26 0.11
CA ASN A 297 -25.15 -6.10 -0.76
C ASN A 297 -24.03 -6.14 -1.79
N PRO A 298 -24.22 -5.56 -2.99
CA PRO A 298 -23.10 -5.22 -3.84
C PRO A 298 -22.28 -4.12 -3.18
N ASP A 299 -21.14 -3.77 -3.75
CA ASP A 299 -20.44 -2.57 -3.33
C ASP A 299 -21.38 -1.38 -3.40
N ILE A 300 -21.67 -0.85 -2.23
CA ILE A 300 -22.47 0.35 -2.10
C ILE A 300 -21.49 1.50 -2.12
N ASP A 301 -21.42 2.19 -3.26
CA ASP A 301 -20.69 3.45 -3.30
C ASP A 301 -21.34 4.47 -2.35
N LEU A 302 -20.53 5.42 -1.90
CA LEU A 302 -20.99 6.45 -0.98
C LEU A 302 -22.18 7.23 -1.54
N ASP A 303 -22.20 7.51 -2.84
CA ASP A 303 -23.27 8.28 -3.47
C ASP A 303 -24.61 7.53 -3.42
N HIS A 304 -24.58 6.20 -3.57
CA HIS A 304 -25.77 5.37 -3.37
C HIS A 304 -26.25 5.42 -1.92
N LEU A 305 -25.35 5.27 -0.95
CA LEU A 305 -25.67 5.35 0.47
C LEU A 305 -26.27 6.71 0.84
N LEU A 306 -25.66 7.81 0.39
CA LEU A 306 -26.17 9.17 0.63
C LEU A 306 -27.56 9.36 0.02
N THR A 307 -27.79 8.83 -1.19
CA THR A 307 -29.11 8.87 -1.85
C THR A 307 -30.16 8.13 -1.04
N ALA A 308 -29.84 6.94 -0.53
CA ALA A 308 -30.76 6.16 0.31
C ALA A 308 -31.07 6.87 1.63
N LEU A 309 -30.05 7.40 2.32
CA LEU A 309 -30.22 8.11 3.59
C LEU A 309 -31.10 9.36 3.45
N ASN A 310 -30.85 10.19 2.44
CA ASN A 310 -31.67 11.35 2.15
C ASN A 310 -33.10 10.96 1.74
N GLY A 311 -33.27 9.85 1.04
CA GLY A 311 -34.58 9.27 0.73
C GLY A 311 -35.38 8.88 1.98
N TYR A 312 -34.74 8.31 3.00
CA TYR A 312 -35.40 8.07 4.30
C TYR A 312 -35.83 9.37 4.97
N GLY A 313 -35.00 10.41 4.90
CA GLY A 313 -35.34 11.74 5.38
C GLY A 313 -36.61 12.30 4.71
N ASP A 314 -36.70 12.20 3.38
CA ASP A 314 -37.88 12.61 2.60
C ASP A 314 -39.13 11.83 3.02
N LEU A 315 -39.03 10.55 3.23
CA LEU A 315 -40.12 9.70 3.69
C LEU A 315 -40.62 10.10 5.08
N LEU A 316 -39.69 10.35 6.02
CA LEU A 316 -40.03 10.85 7.37
C LEU A 316 -40.75 12.19 7.31
N ARG A 317 -40.25 13.13 6.52
CA ARG A 317 -40.89 14.46 6.34
C ARG A 317 -42.28 14.38 5.67
N SER A 318 -42.51 13.36 4.84
CA SER A 318 -43.80 13.12 4.20
C SER A 318 -44.83 12.42 5.13
N GLY A 319 -44.42 12.06 6.35
CA GLY A 319 -45.27 11.41 7.34
C GLY A 319 -45.29 9.89 7.29
N ALA A 320 -44.25 9.26 6.71
CA ALA A 320 -44.07 7.82 6.81
C ALA A 320 -43.88 7.37 8.27
N ASP A 321 -44.24 6.13 8.57
CA ASP A 321 -44.10 5.56 9.90
C ASP A 321 -42.61 5.50 10.32
N PRO A 322 -42.23 6.25 11.37
CA PRO A 322 -40.84 6.26 11.83
C PRO A 322 -40.28 4.87 12.21
N ALA A 323 -41.15 3.96 12.68
CA ALA A 323 -40.73 2.62 13.06
C ALA A 323 -40.35 1.79 11.83
N ALA A 324 -41.10 1.92 10.74
CA ALA A 324 -40.79 1.25 9.48
C ALA A 324 -39.48 1.81 8.84
N ILE A 325 -39.33 3.15 8.89
CA ILE A 325 -38.07 3.78 8.39
C ILE A 325 -36.90 3.40 9.27
N SER A 326 -37.00 3.36 10.60
CA SER A 326 -35.97 2.92 11.52
C SER A 326 -35.49 1.49 11.18
N GLN A 327 -36.41 0.59 10.89
CA GLN A 327 -36.08 -0.78 10.52
C GLN A 327 -35.33 -0.85 9.17
N ALA A 328 -35.74 -0.08 8.18
CA ALA A 328 -35.06 -0.01 6.88
C ALA A 328 -33.69 0.68 7.01
N TYR A 329 -33.60 1.76 7.79
CA TYR A 329 -32.36 2.48 8.06
C TYR A 329 -31.30 1.56 8.68
N LEU A 330 -31.66 0.80 9.72
CA LEU A 330 -30.74 -0.11 10.43
C LEU A 330 -30.12 -1.20 9.55
N ALA A 331 -30.73 -1.46 8.40
CA ALA A 331 -30.21 -2.46 7.46
C ALA A 331 -28.80 -2.11 6.92
N TYR A 332 -28.45 -0.84 6.84
CA TYR A 332 -27.10 -0.40 6.41
C TYR A 332 -26.10 -0.38 7.57
N PRO A 333 -26.32 0.39 8.67
CA PRO A 333 -25.34 0.51 9.74
C PRO A 333 -24.99 -0.80 10.43
N THR A 334 -25.85 -1.81 10.36
CA THR A 334 -25.56 -3.12 10.96
C THR A 334 -24.60 -3.98 10.12
N LYS A 335 -24.17 -3.52 8.94
CA LYS A 335 -23.42 -4.32 7.98
C LYS A 335 -22.26 -3.60 7.31
N VAL A 336 -22.21 -2.29 7.38
CA VAL A 336 -21.17 -1.47 6.76
C VAL A 336 -20.53 -0.52 7.75
N ALA A 337 -19.21 -0.35 7.63
CA ALA A 337 -18.47 0.72 8.26
C ALA A 337 -18.14 1.78 7.21
N ILE A 338 -18.02 3.04 7.64
CA ILE A 338 -17.70 4.17 6.77
C ILE A 338 -16.36 4.76 7.15
N ARG A 339 -15.66 5.32 6.17
CA ARG A 339 -14.47 6.15 6.37
C ARG A 339 -14.86 7.62 6.21
N GLY A 340 -14.45 8.47 7.15
CA GLY A 340 -14.70 9.92 7.03
C GLY A 340 -13.81 10.58 5.98
N PHE A 341 -14.26 11.74 5.49
CA PHE A 341 -13.49 12.58 4.56
C PHE A 341 -12.69 13.67 5.28
N SER A 342 -12.89 13.86 6.58
CA SER A 342 -12.18 14.89 7.35
C SER A 342 -10.90 14.33 7.96
N ASP A 343 -9.92 15.21 8.18
CA ASP A 343 -8.70 14.88 8.94
C ASP A 343 -9.00 14.47 10.39
N GLU A 344 -10.23 14.73 10.89
CA GLU A 344 -10.67 14.33 12.24
C GLU A 344 -10.67 12.82 12.48
N VAL A 345 -10.68 11.99 11.40
CA VAL A 345 -10.58 10.53 11.49
C VAL A 345 -9.15 10.03 11.44
N ARG A 346 -8.17 10.93 11.44
CA ARG A 346 -6.74 10.64 11.40
C ARG A 346 -6.09 11.04 12.71
N ASN A 347 -5.24 10.16 13.21
CA ASN A 347 -4.37 10.39 14.37
C ASN A 347 -2.92 10.31 13.88
N ASP A 348 -2.50 11.37 13.17
CA ASP A 348 -1.16 11.49 12.62
C ASP A 348 -0.13 11.60 13.74
N ALA A 349 1.09 11.11 13.48
CA ALA A 349 2.18 11.22 14.42
C ALA A 349 2.76 12.66 14.44
N ASP A 350 3.41 13.02 15.54
CA ASP A 350 4.10 14.31 15.67
C ASP A 350 5.28 14.43 14.69
N ASP A 351 5.52 15.65 14.20
CA ASP A 351 6.68 15.95 13.35
C ASP A 351 8.02 15.74 14.06
N GLN A 352 8.02 15.72 15.40
CA GLN A 352 9.20 15.69 16.23
C GLN A 352 9.37 14.33 16.93
N GLY A 353 10.55 14.10 17.50
CA GLY A 353 10.83 12.87 18.23
C GLY A 353 11.59 11.83 17.42
N GLN A 354 11.65 11.95 16.11
CA GLN A 354 12.30 11.02 15.22
C GLN A 354 13.80 11.34 15.03
N TYR A 355 14.66 10.38 15.35
CA TYR A 355 16.10 10.53 15.19
C TYR A 355 16.79 9.18 14.98
N GLY A 356 17.99 9.22 14.40
CA GLY A 356 18.86 8.06 14.25
C GLY A 356 20.30 8.35 14.56
N LEU A 357 21.00 7.33 15.08
CA LEU A 357 22.44 7.34 15.31
C LEU A 357 23.04 6.08 14.69
N ARG A 358 24.16 6.24 13.97
CA ARG A 358 24.94 5.16 13.36
C ARG A 358 26.40 5.30 13.75
N LEU A 359 27.00 4.23 14.27
CA LEU A 359 28.44 4.08 14.45
C LEU A 359 28.96 3.10 13.41
N THR A 360 29.92 3.52 12.60
CA THR A 360 30.53 2.69 11.55
C THR A 360 31.98 2.42 11.91
N TRP A 361 32.40 1.15 11.80
CA TRP A 361 33.78 0.71 11.98
C TRP A 361 34.24 -0.09 10.77
N PHE A 362 35.28 0.42 10.10
CA PHE A 362 35.96 -0.26 9.03
C PHE A 362 37.11 -1.11 9.58
N ALA A 363 36.94 -2.44 9.57
CA ALA A 363 37.86 -3.38 10.16
C ALA A 363 38.87 -3.91 9.11
N GLU A 364 39.94 -3.14 8.85
CA GLU A 364 40.98 -3.45 7.86
C GLU A 364 41.54 -4.85 7.98
N ASN A 365 41.75 -5.34 9.22
CA ASN A 365 42.32 -6.66 9.49
C ASN A 365 41.29 -7.82 9.40
N LEU A 366 40.03 -7.54 9.19
CA LEU A 366 38.93 -8.50 9.01
C LEU A 366 38.42 -8.48 7.58
N ASN A 367 39.32 -8.64 6.62
CA ASN A 367 39.02 -8.64 5.20
C ASN A 367 38.31 -7.33 4.74
N GLU A 368 38.77 -6.19 5.29
CA GLU A 368 38.21 -4.88 4.97
C GLU A 368 36.67 -4.83 5.18
N THR A 369 36.20 -5.49 6.23
CA THR A 369 34.76 -5.55 6.55
C THR A 369 34.33 -4.26 7.24
N GLU A 370 33.25 -3.66 6.75
CA GLU A 370 32.55 -2.59 7.44
C GLU A 370 31.49 -3.17 8.38
N PHE A 371 31.49 -2.74 9.62
CA PHE A 371 30.45 -3.00 10.59
C PHE A 371 29.77 -1.69 10.96
N SER A 372 28.43 -1.72 11.05
CA SER A 372 27.66 -0.57 11.53
C SER A 372 26.71 -0.99 12.64
N PHE A 373 26.51 -0.08 13.60
CA PHE A 373 25.59 -0.25 14.73
C PHE A 373 24.63 0.95 14.74
N TYR A 374 23.35 0.67 14.97
CA TYR A 374 22.28 1.63 14.79
C TYR A 374 21.40 1.73 16.03
N HIS A 375 20.96 2.93 16.31
CA HIS A 375 19.80 3.20 17.17
C HIS A 375 18.92 4.22 16.47
N ILE A 376 17.66 3.88 16.25
CA ILE A 376 16.68 4.71 15.58
C ILE A 376 15.41 4.79 16.43
N ASN A 377 14.89 6.00 16.66
CA ASN A 377 13.56 6.23 17.17
C ASN A 377 12.72 6.83 16.06
N TYR A 378 11.62 6.20 15.72
CA TYR A 378 10.76 6.63 14.62
C TYR A 378 9.28 6.43 14.95
N HIS A 379 8.42 7.11 14.22
CA HIS A 379 6.97 6.94 14.29
C HIS A 379 6.50 6.06 13.14
N SER A 380 5.39 5.34 13.33
CA SER A 380 4.80 4.54 12.26
C SER A 380 4.55 5.40 11.03
N GLN A 381 4.97 4.91 9.88
CA GLN A 381 4.70 5.52 8.58
C GLN A 381 3.57 4.79 7.83
N ARG A 382 3.03 3.73 8.44
CA ARG A 382 1.94 2.93 7.89
C ARG A 382 0.73 3.07 8.80
N PRO A 383 -0.47 3.32 8.24
CA PRO A 383 -1.67 3.46 9.04
C PRO A 383 -2.07 2.15 9.69
N LEU A 384 -2.55 2.24 10.93
CA LEU A 384 -3.27 1.18 11.61
C LEU A 384 -4.72 1.62 11.78
N ILE A 385 -5.64 0.68 11.66
CA ILE A 385 -7.07 0.95 11.67
C ILE A 385 -7.64 0.65 13.05
N SER A 386 -8.37 1.61 13.60
CA SER A 386 -9.27 1.45 14.75
C SER A 386 -10.70 1.77 14.34
N GLY A 387 -11.67 1.44 15.17
CA GLY A 387 -13.07 1.66 14.82
C GLY A 387 -13.86 2.38 15.92
N VAL A 388 -14.60 3.44 15.58
CA VAL A 388 -15.66 3.97 16.45
C VAL A 388 -16.88 3.10 16.28
N THR A 389 -17.35 2.51 17.37
CA THR A 389 -18.45 1.55 17.39
C THR A 389 -19.81 2.21 17.13
N SER A 390 -20.72 1.44 16.54
CA SER A 390 -22.11 1.84 16.29
C SER A 390 -22.87 2.07 17.60
N ASP A 391 -23.76 3.06 17.62
CA ASP A 391 -24.75 3.26 18.68
C ASP A 391 -26.14 2.83 18.21
N PHE A 392 -26.48 1.56 18.47
CA PHE A 392 -27.79 0.98 18.20
C PHE A 392 -28.79 1.15 19.35
N THR A 393 -28.48 1.94 20.36
CA THR A 393 -29.44 2.26 21.42
C THR A 393 -30.67 3.03 20.88
N ALA A 394 -31.79 2.95 21.57
CA ALA A 394 -32.98 3.70 21.16
C ALA A 394 -32.71 5.22 21.07
N GLU A 395 -31.78 5.74 21.89
CA GLU A 395 -31.38 7.15 21.86
C GLU A 395 -30.56 7.47 20.63
N GLY A 396 -29.55 6.63 20.29
CA GLY A 396 -28.71 6.79 19.09
C GLY A 396 -29.54 6.77 17.81
N ILE A 397 -30.41 5.77 17.67
CA ILE A 397 -31.31 5.65 16.50
C ILE A 397 -32.28 6.84 16.42
N ALA A 398 -32.84 7.30 17.56
CA ALA A 398 -33.73 8.46 17.55
C ALA A 398 -33.00 9.75 17.14
N ALA A 399 -31.75 9.91 17.55
CA ALA A 399 -30.90 11.04 17.13
C ALA A 399 -30.68 11.04 15.62
N ASP A 400 -30.34 9.90 15.05
CA ASP A 400 -30.10 9.74 13.59
C ASP A 400 -31.38 10.01 12.79
N LEU A 401 -32.52 9.45 13.22
CA LEU A 401 -33.79 9.70 12.56
C LEU A 401 -34.23 11.19 12.68
N ALA A 402 -33.88 11.86 13.77
CA ALA A 402 -34.13 13.29 13.92
C ALA A 402 -33.25 14.10 12.95
N MET A 403 -31.98 13.74 12.78
CA MET A 403 -31.09 14.37 11.82
C MET A 403 -31.58 14.15 10.39
N LEU A 404 -31.97 12.92 10.03
CA LEU A 404 -32.51 12.60 8.69
C LEU A 404 -33.84 13.36 8.42
N ALA A 405 -34.67 13.56 9.43
CA ALA A 405 -35.95 14.24 9.29
C ALA A 405 -35.84 15.77 9.25
N ASP A 406 -34.72 16.37 9.65
CA ASP A 406 -34.55 17.83 9.67
C ASP A 406 -34.50 18.36 8.22
N PRO A 407 -35.44 19.27 7.85
CA PRO A 407 -35.47 19.82 6.47
C PRO A 407 -34.28 20.74 6.13
N ASN A 408 -33.49 21.14 7.14
CA ASN A 408 -32.32 21.98 6.94
C ASN A 408 -31.02 21.16 6.82
N ILE A 409 -31.08 19.84 7.03
CA ILE A 409 -29.93 18.95 6.95
C ILE A 409 -30.10 18.07 5.71
N THR A 410 -29.08 18.06 4.87
CA THR A 410 -28.89 17.06 3.82
C THR A 410 -27.69 16.21 4.24
N ILE A 411 -27.85 14.90 4.22
CA ILE A 411 -26.71 14.01 4.49
C ILE A 411 -25.77 14.07 3.30
N THR A 412 -24.52 14.42 3.56
CA THR A 412 -23.42 14.56 2.60
C THR A 412 -22.23 13.74 3.08
N ARG A 413 -21.20 13.62 2.25
CA ARG A 413 -19.94 13.00 2.63
C ARG A 413 -19.28 13.61 3.88
N ASP A 414 -19.48 14.92 4.08
CA ASP A 414 -18.83 15.66 5.17
C ASP A 414 -19.52 15.47 6.54
N ASN A 415 -20.79 15.05 6.56
CA ASN A 415 -21.56 14.89 7.80
C ASN A 415 -22.17 13.49 8.00
N ILE A 416 -21.92 12.54 7.11
CA ILE A 416 -22.39 11.16 7.29
C ILE A 416 -21.82 10.52 8.55
N THR A 417 -20.62 10.92 8.96
CA THR A 417 -19.97 10.49 10.19
C THR A 417 -20.64 11.01 11.46
N ASP A 418 -21.55 11.99 11.38
CA ASP A 418 -22.37 12.43 12.51
C ASP A 418 -23.47 11.42 12.87
N LEU A 419 -23.84 10.53 11.94
CA LEU A 419 -24.80 9.45 12.20
C LEU A 419 -24.19 8.44 13.18
N ARG A 420 -24.88 8.22 14.31
CA ARG A 420 -24.37 7.43 15.43
C ARG A 420 -24.41 5.94 15.20
N ALA A 421 -25.36 5.46 14.39
CA ALA A 421 -25.53 4.03 14.15
C ALA A 421 -24.44 3.44 13.21
N PHE A 422 -23.67 4.25 12.50
CA PHE A 422 -22.58 3.75 11.66
C PHE A 422 -21.31 3.53 12.46
N THR A 423 -20.67 2.39 12.26
CA THR A 423 -19.25 2.20 12.60
C THR A 423 -18.39 3.08 11.71
N LYS A 424 -17.34 3.68 12.26
CA LYS A 424 -16.44 4.57 11.53
C LYS A 424 -15.01 4.06 11.70
N SER A 425 -14.24 4.07 10.62
CA SER A 425 -12.81 3.77 10.70
C SER A 425 -12.01 5.01 11.06
N GLU A 426 -11.01 4.85 11.91
CA GLU A 426 -10.01 5.86 12.27
C GLU A 426 -8.62 5.32 11.98
N PHE A 427 -7.71 6.16 11.48
CA PHE A 427 -6.32 5.81 11.23
C PHE A 427 -5.42 6.34 12.34
N PHE A 428 -4.48 5.50 12.75
CA PHE A 428 -3.50 5.79 13.78
C PHE A 428 -2.09 5.55 13.26
N PHE A 429 -1.17 6.42 13.67
CA PHE A 429 0.25 6.29 13.40
C PHE A 429 1.02 6.32 14.74
N PRO A 430 1.15 5.17 15.44
CA PRO A 430 1.81 5.10 16.74
C PRO A 430 3.24 5.61 16.69
N GLU A 431 3.65 6.24 17.79
CA GLU A 431 4.93 6.93 17.92
C GLU A 431 5.96 6.11 18.70
N ASP A 432 7.23 6.56 18.66
CA ASP A 432 8.32 6.10 19.52
C ASP A 432 8.71 4.62 19.40
N ILE A 433 8.61 4.04 18.20
CA ILE A 433 9.15 2.72 17.90
C ILE A 433 10.68 2.79 17.94
N LYS A 434 11.31 1.94 18.76
CA LYS A 434 12.76 1.96 18.95
C LYS A 434 13.41 0.79 18.23
N LEU A 435 14.29 1.09 17.29
CA LEU A 435 15.07 0.11 16.56
C LEU A 435 16.53 0.11 17.04
N TYR A 436 17.03 -1.08 17.30
CA TYR A 436 18.45 -1.38 17.53
C TYR A 436 18.92 -2.29 16.41
N GLY A 437 19.94 -1.87 15.65
CA GLY A 437 20.40 -2.60 14.49
C GLY A 437 21.91 -2.83 14.48
N MET A 438 22.32 -3.83 13.73
CA MET A 438 23.70 -4.05 13.33
C MET A 438 23.77 -4.56 11.90
N SER A 439 24.79 -4.14 11.16
CA SER A 439 25.05 -4.64 9.81
C SER A 439 26.52 -4.89 9.58
N PHE A 440 26.81 -5.68 8.54
CA PHE A 440 28.14 -5.84 8.01
C PHE A 440 28.13 -5.90 6.48
N ASN A 441 29.23 -5.46 5.88
CA ASN A 441 29.47 -5.56 4.45
C ASN A 441 30.93 -5.93 4.20
N THR A 442 31.20 -6.92 3.36
CA THR A 442 32.55 -7.41 3.04
C THR A 442 32.62 -7.96 1.62
N ASN A 443 33.84 -8.05 1.08
CA ASN A 443 34.09 -8.65 -0.23
C ASN A 443 35.07 -9.83 -0.12
N ILE A 444 34.66 -10.97 -0.65
CA ILE A 444 35.51 -12.15 -0.74
C ILE A 444 35.75 -12.49 -2.21
N GLY A 445 36.86 -12.00 -2.74
CA GLY A 445 37.16 -12.12 -4.17
C GLY A 445 36.16 -11.35 -5.03
N THR A 446 35.39 -12.05 -5.87
CA THR A 446 34.33 -11.45 -6.71
C THR A 446 32.95 -11.58 -6.12
N THR A 447 32.83 -11.92 -4.83
CA THR A 447 31.58 -12.06 -4.11
C THR A 447 31.48 -10.96 -3.05
N ALA A 448 30.48 -10.11 -3.14
CA ALA A 448 30.08 -9.22 -2.05
C ALA A 448 29.10 -9.95 -1.14
N LEU A 449 29.33 -9.83 0.16
CA LEU A 449 28.46 -10.39 1.22
C LEU A 449 28.04 -9.26 2.15
N ALA A 450 26.77 -9.17 2.43
CA ALA A 450 26.21 -8.23 3.38
C ALA A 450 25.17 -8.90 4.27
N GLY A 451 24.94 -8.36 5.44
CA GLY A 451 23.91 -8.83 6.31
C GLY A 451 23.53 -7.78 7.35
N GLU A 452 22.31 -7.87 7.82
CA GLU A 452 21.82 -6.98 8.86
C GLU A 452 20.88 -7.71 9.83
N PHE A 453 20.80 -7.18 11.02
CA PHE A 453 19.89 -7.58 12.08
C PHE A 453 19.24 -6.31 12.64
N ALA A 454 17.92 -6.32 12.76
CA ALA A 454 17.12 -5.24 13.36
C ALA A 454 16.23 -5.84 14.45
N TYR A 455 16.24 -5.22 15.64
CA TYR A 455 15.34 -5.50 16.74
C TYR A 455 14.52 -4.25 17.05
N ARG A 456 13.19 -4.40 17.10
CA ARG A 456 12.26 -3.31 17.39
C ARG A 456 11.55 -3.56 18.69
N LEU A 457 11.46 -2.51 19.50
CA LEU A 457 10.62 -2.45 20.68
C LEU A 457 9.36 -1.68 20.34
N ASP A 458 8.25 -2.14 20.88
CA ASP A 458 6.94 -1.46 20.78
C ASP A 458 6.47 -1.30 19.32
N GLU A 459 6.68 -2.31 18.46
CA GLU A 459 6.15 -2.28 17.09
C GLU A 459 4.65 -2.49 17.10
N PRO A 460 3.85 -1.58 16.50
CA PRO A 460 2.41 -1.73 16.45
C PRO A 460 2.00 -2.73 15.36
N LEU A 461 1.16 -3.71 15.72
CA LEU A 461 0.64 -4.75 14.86
C LEU A 461 -0.88 -4.69 14.82
N GLN A 462 -1.48 -4.77 13.64
CA GLN A 462 -2.91 -4.66 13.41
C GLN A 462 -3.64 -5.90 13.96
N ILE A 463 -4.65 -5.68 14.79
CA ILE A 463 -5.64 -6.69 15.14
C ILE A 463 -6.47 -7.02 13.90
N ASP A 464 -6.86 -8.28 13.73
CA ASP A 464 -7.72 -8.75 12.64
C ASP A 464 -8.94 -7.81 12.48
N ASP A 465 -9.14 -7.30 11.27
CA ASP A 465 -10.17 -6.31 10.96
C ASP A 465 -11.59 -6.84 11.14
N VAL A 466 -11.80 -8.16 10.99
CA VAL A 466 -13.07 -8.81 11.28
C VAL A 466 -13.44 -8.70 12.76
N GLU A 467 -12.45 -8.78 13.66
CA GLU A 467 -12.67 -8.63 15.10
C GLU A 467 -13.05 -7.18 15.46
N LEU A 468 -12.47 -6.20 14.77
CA LEU A 468 -12.85 -4.79 14.89
C LEU A 468 -14.26 -4.55 14.39
N LEU A 469 -14.60 -5.10 13.22
CA LEU A 469 -15.94 -5.00 12.66
C LEU A 469 -16.98 -5.69 13.56
N TYR A 470 -16.62 -6.83 14.17
CA TYR A 470 -17.50 -7.51 15.14
C TYR A 470 -17.72 -6.69 16.40
N MET A 471 -16.69 -6.03 16.92
CA MET A 471 -16.84 -5.08 18.04
C MET A 471 -17.68 -3.87 17.63
N GLY A 472 -17.45 -3.35 16.41
CA GLY A 472 -18.09 -2.17 15.88
C GLY A 472 -19.61 -2.31 15.66
N MET A 473 -20.08 -3.47 15.22
CA MET A 473 -21.45 -3.68 14.77
C MET A 473 -22.18 -4.83 15.50
N PRO A 474 -21.86 -6.13 15.30
CA PRO A 474 -22.58 -7.23 15.96
C PRO A 474 -22.59 -7.14 17.49
N GLU A 475 -21.47 -6.83 18.11
CA GLU A 475 -21.37 -6.67 19.57
C GLU A 475 -22.30 -5.54 20.06
N GLN A 476 -22.41 -4.43 19.31
CA GLN A 476 -23.25 -3.30 19.67
C GLN A 476 -24.76 -3.62 19.50
N LEU A 477 -25.13 -4.54 18.60
CA LEU A 477 -26.49 -5.07 18.56
C LEU A 477 -26.83 -5.86 19.84
N ALA A 478 -25.87 -6.59 20.38
CA ALA A 478 -26.02 -7.27 21.66
C ALA A 478 -26.12 -6.27 22.82
N ASN A 479 -25.25 -5.26 22.86
CA ASN A 479 -25.26 -4.20 23.88
C ASN A 479 -26.59 -3.41 23.90
N ALA A 480 -27.20 -3.20 22.75
CA ALA A 480 -28.50 -2.58 22.61
C ALA A 480 -29.67 -3.55 22.92
N GLY A 481 -29.41 -4.82 23.21
CA GLY A 481 -30.44 -5.84 23.48
C GLY A 481 -31.19 -6.32 22.25
N LEU A 482 -30.77 -5.95 21.02
CA LEU A 482 -31.40 -6.34 19.76
C LEU A 482 -31.04 -7.76 19.35
N ARG A 483 -29.80 -8.17 19.60
CA ARG A 483 -29.26 -9.51 19.29
C ARG A 483 -28.37 -10.01 20.44
N PRO A 484 -28.96 -10.43 21.58
CA PRO A 484 -28.20 -10.91 22.74
C PRO A 484 -27.35 -12.15 22.49
N ASP A 485 -27.65 -12.89 21.41
CA ASP A 485 -26.90 -14.03 20.95
C ASP A 485 -25.51 -13.69 20.40
N LEU A 486 -25.26 -12.42 20.05
CA LEU A 486 -23.99 -11.91 19.54
C LEU A 486 -23.05 -11.38 20.63
N ALA A 487 -23.46 -11.41 21.90
CA ALA A 487 -22.62 -10.92 23.00
C ALA A 487 -21.30 -11.70 23.10
N GLY A 488 -20.18 -11.00 23.18
CA GLY A 488 -18.84 -11.57 23.24
C GLY A 488 -18.39 -12.21 21.92
N ILE A 489 -18.91 -11.76 20.78
CA ILE A 489 -18.54 -12.30 19.47
C ILE A 489 -17.14 -11.86 19.05
N SER A 490 -16.72 -10.65 19.40
CA SER A 490 -15.39 -10.13 19.09
C SER A 490 -14.36 -10.63 20.11
N GLN A 491 -13.19 -11.00 19.65
CA GLN A 491 -12.05 -11.39 20.50
C GLN A 491 -11.47 -10.23 21.33
N LEU A 492 -11.82 -8.98 21.02
CA LEU A 492 -11.48 -7.83 21.88
C LEU A 492 -11.99 -8.02 23.31
N ASN A 493 -13.07 -8.78 23.49
CA ASN A 493 -13.54 -9.19 24.82
C ASN A 493 -12.52 -10.03 25.59
N ASN A 494 -11.76 -10.90 24.91
CA ASN A 494 -10.82 -11.83 25.54
C ASN A 494 -9.63 -11.08 26.17
N ILE A 495 -9.26 -9.93 25.61
CA ILE A 495 -8.13 -9.10 26.06
C ILE A 495 -8.59 -7.88 26.89
N GLY A 496 -9.88 -7.80 27.25
CA GLY A 496 -10.42 -6.74 28.08
C GLY A 496 -10.51 -5.37 27.38
N ARG A 497 -10.57 -5.37 26.03
CA ARG A 497 -10.72 -4.16 25.20
C ARG A 497 -12.13 -4.01 24.60
N ALA A 498 -13.12 -4.66 25.18
CA ALA A 498 -14.51 -4.44 24.80
C ALA A 498 -14.93 -3.02 25.15
N VAL A 499 -15.63 -2.37 24.21
CA VAL A 499 -16.09 -0.98 24.35
C VAL A 499 -17.60 -0.87 24.13
N GLY A 500 -18.18 0.19 24.67
CA GLY A 500 -19.59 0.51 24.53
C GLY A 500 -19.92 1.20 23.20
N PRO A 501 -21.22 1.58 23.00
CA PRO A 501 -21.65 2.28 21.81
C PRO A 501 -21.02 3.67 21.67
N GLY A 502 -20.51 3.98 20.48
CA GLY A 502 -19.89 5.27 20.16
C GLY A 502 -18.49 5.47 20.74
N GLU A 503 -17.85 4.41 21.24
CA GLU A 503 -16.49 4.45 21.76
C GLU A 503 -15.50 3.89 20.75
N THR A 504 -14.21 4.31 20.83
CA THR A 504 -13.15 3.81 19.95
C THR A 504 -12.65 2.45 20.42
N ALA A 505 -12.80 1.45 19.59
CA ALA A 505 -12.13 0.16 19.69
C ALA A 505 -10.75 0.25 19.09
N GLU A 506 -9.70 0.23 19.92
CA GLU A 506 -8.32 0.29 19.47
C GLU A 506 -7.94 -0.98 18.69
N GLY A 507 -7.46 -0.80 17.46
CA GLY A 507 -7.27 -1.86 16.49
C GLY A 507 -5.87 -2.43 16.41
N PHE A 508 -4.96 -2.13 17.32
CA PHE A 508 -3.57 -2.59 17.27
C PHE A 508 -3.02 -2.98 18.64
N LEU A 509 -2.00 -3.82 18.60
CA LEU A 509 -1.23 -4.24 19.77
C LEU A 509 0.23 -3.85 19.55
N PHE A 510 0.95 -3.58 20.65
CA PHE A 510 2.40 -3.43 20.61
C PHE A 510 3.08 -4.76 20.89
N SER A 511 4.06 -5.10 20.07
CA SER A 511 4.90 -6.28 20.25
C SER A 511 6.34 -5.97 19.87
N ASP A 512 7.28 -6.71 20.42
CA ASP A 512 8.67 -6.65 19.95
C ASP A 512 8.82 -7.50 18.70
N THR A 513 9.63 -7.04 17.75
CA THR A 513 9.92 -7.80 16.52
C THR A 513 11.43 -7.84 16.28
N TRP A 514 11.89 -8.88 15.60
CA TRP A 514 13.24 -8.86 15.07
C TRP A 514 13.29 -9.45 13.66
N GLN A 515 14.22 -8.92 12.88
CA GLN A 515 14.43 -9.31 11.51
C GLN A 515 15.89 -9.50 11.22
N MET A 516 16.21 -10.52 10.43
CA MET A 516 17.57 -10.82 9.99
C MET A 516 17.58 -11.02 8.48
N GLN A 517 18.57 -10.42 7.81
CA GLN A 517 18.72 -10.53 6.36
C GLN A 517 20.17 -10.79 6.01
N PHE A 518 20.35 -11.55 4.94
CA PHE A 518 21.69 -11.85 4.38
C PHE A 518 21.65 -11.78 2.85
N THR A 519 22.56 -11.00 2.27
CA THR A 519 22.68 -10.78 0.83
C THR A 519 24.03 -11.25 0.34
N ALA A 520 24.04 -11.97 -0.78
CA ALA A 520 25.24 -12.37 -1.50
C ALA A 520 25.13 -11.97 -2.98
N SER A 521 26.11 -11.23 -3.48
CA SER A 521 26.21 -10.87 -4.90
C SER A 521 27.52 -11.40 -5.49
N HIS A 522 27.43 -12.21 -6.55
CA HIS A 522 28.59 -12.80 -7.20
C HIS A 522 28.71 -12.38 -8.67
N VAL A 523 29.88 -11.88 -9.04
CA VAL A 523 30.24 -11.53 -10.43
C VAL A 523 30.94 -12.69 -11.09
N PHE A 524 30.28 -13.37 -12.02
CA PHE A 524 30.80 -14.52 -12.73
C PHE A 524 31.69 -14.15 -13.95
N GLY A 525 31.65 -12.88 -14.37
CA GLY A 525 32.22 -12.45 -15.64
C GLY A 525 31.42 -12.97 -16.85
N PRO A 526 32.08 -13.19 -18.03
CA PRO A 526 31.38 -13.64 -19.23
C PRO A 526 30.71 -15.01 -19.06
N LYS A 527 29.39 -15.08 -19.18
CA LYS A 527 28.59 -16.30 -19.19
C LYS A 527 27.42 -16.17 -20.17
N PHE A 528 26.96 -17.28 -20.72
CA PHE A 528 25.78 -17.33 -21.62
C PHE A 528 25.90 -16.37 -22.83
N GLY A 529 27.13 -16.08 -23.28
CA GLY A 529 27.41 -15.13 -24.35
C GLY A 529 27.34 -13.65 -23.95
N SER A 530 27.08 -13.33 -22.68
CA SER A 530 27.16 -11.96 -22.14
C SER A 530 28.62 -11.57 -21.87
N ASP A 531 28.88 -10.27 -21.82
CA ASP A 531 30.18 -9.71 -21.41
C ASP A 531 30.34 -9.76 -19.89
N ASN A 532 29.22 -9.69 -19.15
CA ASN A 532 29.19 -9.84 -17.71
C ASN A 532 27.91 -10.53 -17.27
N PHE A 533 28.00 -11.39 -16.25
CA PHE A 533 26.90 -12.04 -15.61
C PHE A 533 27.03 -11.91 -14.09
N VAL A 534 25.97 -11.40 -13.44
CA VAL A 534 25.89 -11.21 -11.98
C VAL A 534 24.68 -11.97 -11.46
N LEU A 535 24.85 -12.66 -10.35
CA LEU A 535 23.77 -13.26 -9.59
C LEU A 535 23.78 -12.69 -8.18
N LEU A 536 22.63 -12.19 -7.72
CA LEU A 536 22.42 -11.73 -6.36
C LEU A 536 21.29 -12.54 -5.74
N GLY A 537 21.47 -12.94 -4.49
CA GLY A 537 20.45 -13.60 -3.68
C GLY A 537 20.37 -12.94 -2.31
N GLU A 538 19.16 -12.74 -1.82
CA GLU A 538 18.88 -12.25 -0.47
C GLU A 538 17.91 -13.21 0.19
N VAL A 539 18.15 -13.53 1.47
CA VAL A 539 17.24 -14.29 2.34
C VAL A 539 16.93 -13.44 3.56
N GLY A 540 15.68 -13.45 3.97
CA GLY A 540 15.22 -12.75 5.17
C GLY A 540 14.35 -13.64 6.04
N TYR A 541 14.42 -13.40 7.34
CA TYR A 541 13.61 -14.04 8.36
C TYR A 541 13.15 -12.97 9.34
N VAL A 542 11.89 -13.05 9.75
CA VAL A 542 11.26 -12.15 10.73
C VAL A 542 10.57 -12.97 11.80
N ASN A 543 10.54 -12.45 13.03
CA ASN A 543 9.81 -13.04 14.14
C ASN A 543 9.12 -11.94 14.96
N VAL A 544 7.89 -12.20 15.35
CA VAL A 544 7.11 -11.43 16.31
C VAL A 544 7.26 -12.08 17.68
N VAL A 545 7.87 -11.36 18.61
CA VAL A 545 8.15 -11.87 19.96
C VAL A 545 6.84 -11.90 20.76
N ASP A 546 6.59 -13.02 21.43
CA ASP A 546 5.40 -13.23 22.26
C ASP A 546 4.07 -12.91 21.50
N MET A 547 4.02 -13.28 20.22
CA MET A 547 2.79 -13.13 19.43
C MET A 547 1.61 -13.78 20.18
N PRO A 548 0.47 -13.08 20.29
CA PRO A 548 -0.69 -13.62 20.99
C PRO A 548 -1.23 -14.88 20.30
N ASP A 549 -1.74 -15.81 21.10
CA ASP A 549 -2.42 -17.00 20.59
C ASP A 549 -3.64 -16.57 19.72
N PRO A 550 -3.80 -17.06 18.50
CA PRO A 550 -4.93 -16.72 17.62
C PRO A 550 -6.31 -17.04 18.21
N ASP A 551 -6.40 -17.96 19.18
CA ASP A 551 -7.63 -18.23 19.92
C ASP A 551 -7.95 -17.14 20.96
N VAL A 552 -6.97 -16.34 21.35
CA VAL A 552 -7.13 -15.20 22.28
C VAL A 552 -7.41 -13.93 21.52
N ILE A 553 -6.51 -13.53 20.63
CA ILE A 553 -6.67 -12.39 19.72
C ILE A 553 -5.82 -12.60 18.48
N ARG A 554 -6.42 -12.54 17.33
CA ARG A 554 -5.74 -12.65 16.04
C ARG A 554 -5.18 -11.32 15.57
N LEU A 555 -4.04 -11.38 14.90
CA LEU A 555 -3.50 -10.28 14.12
C LEU A 555 -3.94 -10.39 12.65
N ASN A 556 -4.11 -9.25 12.01
CA ASN A 556 -4.56 -9.18 10.62
C ASN A 556 -3.53 -9.80 9.66
N ALA A 557 -4.03 -10.49 8.64
CA ALA A 557 -3.22 -11.13 7.62
C ALA A 557 -3.88 -11.04 6.23
N PRO A 558 -3.13 -11.11 5.14
CA PRO A 558 -3.70 -11.08 3.81
C PRO A 558 -4.72 -12.20 3.57
N GLY A 559 -5.86 -11.84 2.99
CA GLY A 559 -6.91 -12.78 2.56
C GLY A 559 -7.84 -13.27 3.65
N THR A 560 -7.63 -12.94 4.94
CA THR A 560 -8.58 -13.28 5.99
C THR A 560 -9.79 -12.32 5.95
N ALA A 561 -10.99 -12.88 5.96
CA ALA A 561 -12.23 -12.12 5.92
C ALA A 561 -13.31 -12.70 6.87
N ARG A 562 -12.97 -13.76 7.59
CA ARG A 562 -13.84 -14.51 8.49
C ARG A 562 -13.11 -14.82 9.79
N THR A 563 -13.86 -15.28 10.80
CA THR A 563 -13.26 -15.83 12.02
C THR A 563 -13.00 -17.34 11.87
N PRO A 564 -12.12 -17.94 12.67
CA PRO A 564 -12.09 -19.38 12.86
C PRO A 564 -13.40 -19.86 13.51
N SER A 565 -13.55 -21.16 13.71
CA SER A 565 -14.71 -21.72 14.38
C SER A 565 -14.99 -21.02 15.72
N LEU A 566 -16.24 -20.53 15.88
CA LEU A 566 -16.64 -19.83 17.11
C LEU A 566 -16.78 -20.82 18.27
N GLU A 567 -16.01 -20.61 19.33
CA GLU A 567 -16.09 -21.41 20.54
C GLU A 567 -17.43 -21.20 21.28
N PRO A 568 -17.96 -22.23 21.93
CA PRO A 568 -19.19 -22.10 22.71
C PRO A 568 -19.04 -21.06 23.85
N ILE A 569 -20.04 -20.19 24.03
CA ILE A 569 -20.13 -19.30 25.18
C ILE A 569 -21.16 -19.86 26.17
N ASN A 570 -20.78 -20.01 27.44
CA ASN A 570 -21.64 -20.51 28.51
C ASN A 570 -22.32 -21.86 28.16
N GLY A 571 -21.65 -22.72 27.41
CA GLY A 571 -22.17 -24.03 26.98
C GLY A 571 -23.16 -23.99 25.82
N ASN A 572 -23.43 -22.81 25.24
CA ASN A 572 -24.24 -22.67 24.03
C ASN A 572 -23.35 -22.75 22.80
N ALA A 573 -23.63 -23.71 21.92
CA ALA A 573 -22.93 -23.82 20.64
C ALA A 573 -23.19 -22.60 19.77
N ARG A 574 -22.13 -22.08 19.13
CA ARG A 574 -22.17 -20.88 18.27
C ARG A 574 -22.00 -21.21 16.80
N GLU A 575 -21.89 -22.48 16.42
CA GLU A 575 -21.71 -22.94 15.03
C GLU A 575 -22.78 -22.35 14.08
N GLY A 576 -24.02 -22.23 14.54
CA GLY A 576 -25.09 -21.61 13.75
C GLY A 576 -24.86 -20.13 13.46
N LEU A 577 -24.07 -19.41 14.26
CA LEU A 577 -23.72 -18.02 13.99
C LEU A 577 -22.75 -17.91 12.82
N HIS A 578 -21.77 -18.80 12.70
CA HIS A 578 -20.91 -18.84 11.52
C HIS A 578 -21.69 -18.95 10.21
N VAL A 579 -22.64 -19.88 10.15
CA VAL A 579 -23.49 -20.07 8.96
C VAL A 579 -24.31 -18.81 8.68
N GLY A 580 -24.77 -18.12 9.73
CA GLY A 580 -25.62 -16.93 9.58
C GLY A 580 -24.87 -15.62 9.34
N LEU A 581 -23.59 -15.56 9.74
CA LEU A 581 -22.81 -14.32 9.70
C LEU A 581 -21.70 -14.33 8.63
N SER A 582 -21.14 -15.49 8.33
CA SER A 582 -19.92 -15.57 7.50
C SER A 582 -19.85 -16.76 6.55
N ASP A 583 -20.94 -17.49 6.33
CA ASP A 583 -20.94 -18.67 5.46
C ASP A 583 -19.85 -19.71 5.81
N GLY A 584 -19.67 -19.93 7.10
CA GLY A 584 -18.66 -20.85 7.64
C GLY A 584 -17.43 -20.13 8.21
N PRO A 585 -16.48 -20.91 8.75
CA PRO A 585 -15.26 -20.39 9.32
C PRO A 585 -14.24 -19.97 8.24
N GLU A 586 -13.21 -19.21 8.64
CA GLU A 586 -12.08 -18.86 7.79
C GLU A 586 -11.31 -20.12 7.35
N THR A 587 -10.90 -20.14 6.11
CA THR A 587 -10.12 -21.21 5.48
C THR A 587 -8.72 -20.77 5.09
N ASN A 588 -8.47 -19.46 5.02
CA ASN A 588 -7.13 -18.92 4.81
C ASN A 588 -6.32 -18.95 6.10
N PRO A 589 -4.99 -19.10 6.03
CA PRO A 589 -4.14 -19.06 7.20
C PRO A 589 -4.12 -17.66 7.82
N PHE A 590 -4.10 -17.61 9.15
CA PHE A 590 -3.84 -16.38 9.90
C PHE A 590 -2.35 -16.07 9.96
N ALA A 591 -2.01 -14.87 10.47
CA ALA A 591 -0.63 -14.48 10.70
C ALA A 591 0.09 -15.45 11.63
N THR A 592 1.39 -15.62 11.40
CA THR A 592 2.30 -16.50 12.18
C THR A 592 3.34 -15.65 12.92
N ASP A 593 3.90 -16.21 13.98
CA ASP A 593 4.94 -15.56 14.80
C ASP A 593 6.28 -15.49 14.08
N ASP A 594 6.54 -16.36 13.11
CA ASP A 594 7.72 -16.32 12.26
C ASP A 594 7.37 -16.51 10.78
N ALA A 595 8.19 -15.90 9.93
CA ALA A 595 8.07 -16.02 8.49
C ALA A 595 9.44 -15.81 7.81
N TRP A 596 9.64 -16.45 6.66
CA TRP A 596 10.86 -16.27 5.89
C TRP A 596 10.66 -16.45 4.38
N GLY A 597 11.55 -15.84 3.63
CA GLY A 597 11.57 -15.96 2.19
C GLY A 597 12.90 -15.53 1.58
N TYR A 598 13.01 -15.64 0.27
CA TYR A 598 14.19 -15.24 -0.47
C TYR A 598 13.86 -14.54 -1.77
N ARG A 599 14.83 -13.74 -2.24
CA ARG A 599 14.76 -12.96 -3.47
C ARG A 599 16.03 -13.24 -4.29
N LEU A 600 15.87 -13.43 -5.60
CA LEU A 600 16.97 -13.66 -6.54
C LEU A 600 16.93 -12.62 -7.65
N LEU A 601 18.12 -12.17 -8.07
CA LEU A 601 18.32 -11.29 -9.21
C LEU A 601 19.47 -11.83 -10.06
N ALA A 602 19.21 -12.07 -11.35
CA ALA A 602 20.23 -12.37 -12.35
C ALA A 602 20.30 -11.23 -13.36
N VAL A 603 21.50 -10.76 -13.66
CA VAL A 603 21.75 -9.71 -14.66
C VAL A 603 22.80 -10.18 -15.65
N ALA A 604 22.49 -10.08 -16.95
CA ALA A 604 23.42 -10.35 -18.04
C ALA A 604 23.55 -9.10 -18.92
N ASP A 605 24.78 -8.58 -19.04
CA ASP A 605 25.09 -7.41 -19.87
C ASP A 605 25.75 -7.85 -21.18
N TYR A 606 25.23 -7.34 -22.29
CA TYR A 606 25.75 -7.56 -23.66
C TYR A 606 26.08 -6.20 -24.27
N ASN A 607 27.36 -5.94 -24.50
CA ASN A 607 27.81 -4.66 -25.03
C ASN A 607 27.85 -4.67 -26.56
N SER A 608 27.47 -3.54 -27.15
CA SER A 608 27.59 -3.32 -28.61
C SER A 608 26.95 -4.41 -29.47
N ILE A 609 25.74 -4.88 -29.09
CA ILE A 609 25.04 -5.94 -29.81
C ILE A 609 24.69 -5.55 -31.25
N PHE A 610 24.35 -4.27 -31.47
CA PHE A 610 24.03 -3.70 -32.78
C PHE A 610 24.22 -2.18 -32.76
N ALA A 611 24.95 -1.62 -33.73
CA ALA A 611 25.12 -0.17 -33.94
C ALA A 611 25.50 0.64 -32.69
N GLY A 612 26.24 0.05 -31.73
CA GLY A 612 26.62 0.70 -30.46
C GLY A 612 25.56 0.65 -29.38
N MET A 613 24.54 -0.14 -29.59
CA MET A 613 23.47 -0.38 -28.59
C MET A 613 23.91 -1.50 -27.62
N ASN A 614 23.70 -1.30 -26.34
CA ASN A 614 23.89 -2.32 -25.31
C ASN A 614 22.55 -2.97 -24.97
N LEU A 615 22.58 -4.24 -24.57
CA LEU A 615 21.43 -4.96 -24.04
C LEU A 615 21.73 -5.42 -22.62
N ARG A 616 20.84 -5.13 -21.69
CA ARG A 616 20.80 -5.72 -20.36
C ARG A 616 19.59 -6.64 -20.26
N VAL A 617 19.81 -7.88 -19.86
CA VAL A 617 18.76 -8.84 -19.52
C VAL A 617 18.74 -9.00 -18.01
N ARG A 618 17.60 -8.76 -17.39
CA ARG A 618 17.42 -8.88 -15.93
C ARG A 618 16.27 -9.85 -15.65
N GLY A 619 16.54 -10.86 -14.82
CA GLY A 619 15.56 -11.77 -14.28
C GLY A 619 15.48 -11.63 -12.76
N THR A 620 14.26 -11.54 -12.22
CA THR A 620 14.01 -11.55 -10.76
C THR A 620 13.10 -12.71 -10.41
N PHE A 621 13.28 -13.24 -9.20
CA PHE A 621 12.40 -14.25 -8.63
C PHE A 621 12.28 -14.00 -7.13
N SER A 622 11.05 -14.09 -6.61
CA SER A 622 10.78 -14.05 -5.17
C SER A 622 9.97 -15.26 -4.74
N HIS A 623 10.20 -15.72 -3.51
CA HIS A 623 9.44 -16.79 -2.89
C HIS A 623 9.37 -16.54 -1.38
N ASP A 624 8.15 -16.41 -0.89
CA ASP A 624 7.84 -16.42 0.54
C ASP A 624 7.58 -17.87 0.92
N VAL A 625 8.49 -18.46 1.70
CA VAL A 625 8.59 -19.92 1.79
C VAL A 625 7.67 -20.49 2.86
N GLU A 626 7.63 -19.86 4.03
CA GLU A 626 6.88 -20.33 5.19
C GLU A 626 6.50 -19.14 6.07
N GLY A 627 5.30 -19.17 6.60
CA GLY A 627 4.75 -18.18 7.50
C GLY A 627 4.19 -16.94 6.78
N THR A 628 3.29 -16.25 7.46
CA THR A 628 2.65 -15.01 7.01
C THR A 628 2.79 -13.93 8.06
N THR A 629 3.43 -12.82 7.69
CA THR A 629 3.62 -11.70 8.61
C THR A 629 2.32 -10.97 8.87
N PRO A 630 2.05 -10.54 10.13
CA PRO A 630 0.92 -9.68 10.42
C PRO A 630 1.08 -8.29 9.79
N ASP A 631 -0.04 -7.64 9.50
CA ASP A 631 -0.05 -6.23 9.09
C ASP A 631 0.41 -5.32 10.27
N PRO A 632 1.11 -4.24 9.99
CA PRO A 632 1.48 -3.65 8.72
C PRO A 632 2.89 -4.05 8.23
N LEU A 633 3.43 -5.19 8.63
CA LEU A 633 4.79 -5.60 8.22
C LEU A 633 4.89 -5.82 6.71
N PHE A 634 3.93 -6.50 6.10
CA PHE A 634 3.84 -6.78 4.65
C PHE A 634 5.12 -7.38 4.05
N LEU A 635 5.75 -8.34 4.75
CA LEU A 635 7.04 -8.90 4.35
C LEU A 635 6.92 -10.23 3.61
N PHE A 636 6.19 -11.16 4.19
CA PHE A 636 6.03 -12.52 3.69
C PHE A 636 4.58 -12.96 3.81
N THR A 637 4.12 -13.68 2.77
CA THR A 637 2.84 -14.38 2.73
C THR A 637 3.12 -15.79 2.22
N GLU A 638 2.83 -16.82 3.00
CA GLU A 638 3.22 -18.19 2.73
C GLU A 638 2.89 -18.67 1.32
N ASP A 639 3.87 -19.31 0.68
CA ASP A 639 3.84 -19.86 -0.70
C ASP A 639 3.64 -18.83 -1.82
N VAL A 640 3.63 -17.52 -1.54
CA VAL A 640 3.54 -16.48 -2.58
C VAL A 640 4.85 -16.40 -3.37
N LYS A 641 4.71 -16.34 -4.69
CA LYS A 641 5.83 -16.28 -5.63
C LYS A 641 5.60 -15.18 -6.67
N SER A 642 6.69 -14.57 -7.10
CA SER A 642 6.68 -13.71 -8.28
C SER A 642 7.96 -13.83 -9.08
N ALA A 643 7.86 -13.53 -10.38
CA ALA A 643 9.01 -13.45 -11.26
C ALA A 643 8.85 -12.31 -12.26
N ALA A 644 9.97 -11.71 -12.66
CA ALA A 644 9.96 -10.77 -13.77
C ALA A 644 11.18 -10.99 -14.67
N LEU A 645 10.97 -10.76 -15.96
CA LEU A 645 12.02 -10.77 -16.97
C LEU A 645 11.97 -9.47 -17.76
N SER A 646 13.09 -8.76 -17.84
CA SER A 646 13.18 -7.50 -18.59
C SER A 646 14.37 -7.48 -19.54
N PHE A 647 14.17 -6.78 -20.66
CA PHE A 647 15.16 -6.52 -21.69
C PHE A 647 15.29 -5.01 -21.86
N THR A 648 16.44 -4.46 -21.50
CA THR A 648 16.72 -3.02 -21.60
C THR A 648 17.78 -2.78 -22.66
N PHE A 649 17.44 -1.96 -23.63
CA PHE A 649 18.32 -1.53 -24.72
C PHE A 649 18.78 -0.10 -24.45
N ASP A 650 20.07 0.10 -24.25
CA ASP A 650 20.68 1.40 -24.02
C ASP A 650 21.42 1.89 -25.25
N TYR A 651 21.18 3.12 -25.67
CA TYR A 651 21.83 3.74 -26.82
C TYR A 651 22.42 5.10 -26.48
N LEU A 652 23.74 5.21 -26.69
CA LEU A 652 24.53 6.43 -26.46
C LEU A 652 24.41 7.01 -25.03
N SER A 653 24.09 6.20 -24.04
CA SER A 653 23.85 6.63 -22.64
C SER A 653 22.78 7.72 -22.47
N LYS A 654 21.95 7.94 -23.49
CA LYS A 654 20.87 8.94 -23.50
C LYS A 654 19.49 8.31 -23.67
N TRP A 655 19.41 7.26 -24.47
CA TRP A 655 18.18 6.55 -24.72
C TRP A 655 18.20 5.20 -24.08
N SER A 656 17.13 4.86 -23.41
CA SER A 656 16.89 3.52 -22.88
C SER A 656 15.48 3.08 -23.25
N ALA A 657 15.35 1.84 -23.72
CA ALA A 657 14.04 1.24 -24.01
C ALA A 657 13.97 -0.11 -23.29
N THR A 658 12.93 -0.31 -22.47
CA THR A 658 12.74 -1.55 -21.70
C THR A 658 11.41 -2.20 -22.06
N ALA A 659 11.44 -3.52 -22.24
CA ALA A 659 10.27 -4.38 -22.28
C ALA A 659 10.36 -5.38 -21.13
N SER A 660 9.29 -5.60 -20.39
CA SER A 660 9.26 -6.55 -19.29
C SER A 660 7.94 -7.34 -19.22
N TYR A 661 8.04 -8.54 -18.63
CA TYR A 661 6.91 -9.34 -18.21
C TYR A 661 7.06 -9.65 -16.72
N SER A 662 5.96 -9.51 -15.98
CA SER A 662 5.88 -9.83 -14.55
C SER A 662 4.74 -10.80 -14.31
N ALA A 663 5.02 -11.83 -13.51
CA ALA A 663 4.09 -12.88 -13.16
C ALA A 663 4.01 -13.06 -11.64
N PHE A 664 2.80 -13.38 -11.16
CA PHE A 664 2.49 -13.60 -9.75
C PHE A 664 1.69 -14.89 -9.60
N TRP A 665 2.04 -15.74 -8.64
CA TRP A 665 1.32 -17.00 -8.40
C TRP A 665 1.59 -17.53 -6.99
N GLY A 666 0.89 -18.61 -6.63
CA GLY A 666 0.99 -19.23 -5.31
C GLY A 666 0.21 -18.46 -4.26
N GLY A 667 0.49 -18.75 -3.01
CA GLY A 667 -0.32 -18.37 -1.87
C GLY A 667 -1.27 -19.50 -1.47
N ILE A 668 -1.71 -19.49 -0.22
CA ILE A 668 -2.67 -20.48 0.30
C ILE A 668 -4.07 -19.88 0.20
N GLY A 669 -4.98 -20.56 -0.48
CA GLY A 669 -6.33 -20.04 -0.71
C GLY A 669 -6.30 -18.72 -1.49
N THR A 670 -6.88 -17.67 -0.95
CA THR A 670 -6.95 -16.32 -1.55
C THR A 670 -5.99 -15.30 -0.92
N THR A 671 -4.95 -15.75 -0.20
CA THR A 671 -3.98 -14.87 0.47
C THR A 671 -3.14 -14.03 -0.49
N ASN A 672 -3.01 -14.45 -1.76
CA ASN A 672 -2.30 -13.71 -2.80
C ASN A 672 -3.28 -12.92 -3.68
N ALA A 673 -3.64 -11.72 -3.29
CA ALA A 673 -4.54 -10.85 -4.07
C ALA A 673 -4.01 -10.47 -5.46
N LEU A 674 -2.73 -10.76 -5.76
CA LEU A 674 -2.09 -10.44 -7.04
C LEU A 674 -1.93 -11.66 -7.95
N SER A 675 -2.41 -12.85 -7.57
CA SER A 675 -2.16 -14.11 -8.29
C SER A 675 -2.69 -14.14 -9.72
N ASP A 676 -3.59 -13.24 -10.08
CA ASP A 676 -4.16 -13.07 -11.42
C ASP A 676 -3.79 -11.71 -12.09
N ARG A 677 -2.74 -11.04 -11.57
CA ARG A 677 -2.33 -9.70 -12.02
C ARG A 677 -1.05 -9.72 -12.86
N ASP A 678 -0.83 -10.74 -13.68
CA ASP A 678 0.27 -10.78 -14.63
C ASP A 678 0.18 -9.65 -15.65
N PHE A 679 1.33 -9.04 -15.98
CA PHE A 679 1.35 -7.91 -16.92
C PHE A 679 2.64 -7.83 -17.74
N ILE A 680 2.52 -7.14 -18.86
CA ILE A 680 3.66 -6.67 -19.64
C ILE A 680 3.80 -5.15 -19.47
N SER A 681 5.05 -4.66 -19.48
CA SER A 681 5.28 -3.21 -19.52
C SER A 681 6.33 -2.83 -20.54
N PHE A 682 6.20 -1.61 -21.08
CA PHE A 682 7.13 -1.00 -22.01
C PHE A 682 7.43 0.42 -21.54
N ASN A 683 8.71 0.80 -21.58
CA ASN A 683 9.06 2.20 -21.36
C ASN A 683 10.19 2.64 -22.28
N ILE A 684 10.22 3.94 -22.58
CA ILE A 684 11.30 4.61 -23.27
C ILE A 684 11.71 5.80 -22.43
N LYS A 685 12.99 5.91 -22.13
CA LYS A 685 13.58 7.01 -21.37
C LYS A 685 14.56 7.79 -22.23
N TYR A 686 14.58 9.10 -22.01
CA TYR A 686 15.56 10.01 -22.60
C TYR A 686 16.18 10.87 -21.51
N ALA A 687 17.51 10.76 -21.33
CA ALA A 687 18.28 11.53 -20.37
C ALA A 687 19.08 12.65 -21.07
N ILE A 688 19.08 13.82 -20.47
CA ILE A 688 19.74 15.04 -20.99
C ILE A 688 20.75 15.52 -19.96
#